data_63352a2039e61a5e22f6f81332bf3e55
#
_entry.id   63352a2039e61a5e22f6f81332bf3e55
#
_cell.length_a   1.000
_cell.length_b   1.000
_cell.length_c   1.000
_cell.angle_alpha   90.00
_cell.angle_beta   90.00
_cell.angle_gamma   90.00
#
_symmetry.space_group_name_H-M   'P 1'
#
loop_
_entity.id
_entity.type
_entity.pdbx_description
1 polymer ?
#
loop_
_entity_poly.entity_id
_entity_poly.type
_entity_poly.pdbx_seq_one_letter_code
_entity_poly.pdbx_strand_id
1 'polypeptide(L)'
;MAESMCTMMLRLILLLGILTRGIKSVDLAYKEWWETTLVYQIWPRGFQDSNGDGEGDLKGIINKLDYIKELGVETIWLNPIYRSPLVDSGYDVSDHKDLNPLFGKFEDFDELIRKAHDLGLKVILDIIPNHSSVDHPWFILSVNNREGYEDYYIWSDGKEDKEGNKIPPNNWVSTYNKDKEGSAWTWHNIKKQWYYHKFHEKQPDLNLRNKNVIEEILDIFKFWLEKGVDGFHIDSVPYFFEDEQLRNEPSVGSGNYTFGLEESTELLYVFRAYINNWIEINNASSKLLIAESYDSDYKLIAYYGNATHEGIEPTNVRFINPIHNKTDASYIKNVIDEWYQLLPENTTTNWMLSNHDFSRVPSRIGLNRVDGLHMLSLLLPGQAYTYYGEEIAMLDSKISWDRTIDPMGCGQTSDTYENFSRDPARTPMQWNNKLSAGFSTNETTYLPVHPDYVTRNVEYQKAQEHSNLKTYKKLAELRKQPVFTHGDYELKSTNNNNVLILKRSLQDHPIYIIIVNLWIHREQINLTSLYPDLNDNLEIVVYSSNAIYTTNTVPKSNFILTANAALVLKGKLNKSTTLPPTSTVPATSTKSTTDNTNSSPTDTTISSIKPSDKTTSSTTNKSETPPTNSTESTTEKSGTPSTESTISTTTNKSETPPTNSTETTTQKSGTPSTKSISTTTEKPETSTTNSPKTTATDKPETPDINSPKTTTTEKPKTTTDSNNYSGLTTTSSFNFILITTLTVIIFPEFLIFLYNNI
;
A
#
# COMPACT_ATOMS: atom_id res chain seq x y z
N MET A 1 9.03 -49.65 -51.58
CA MET A 1 9.76 -48.70 -50.70
C MET A 1 9.02 -47.40 -50.51
N ALA A 2 8.48 -46.79 -51.55
CA ALA A 2 7.73 -45.52 -51.46
C ALA A 2 6.44 -45.60 -50.65
N GLU A 3 5.62 -46.67 -50.82
CA GLU A 3 4.40 -46.89 -50.05
C GLU A 3 4.68 -47.12 -48.55
N SER A 4 5.77 -47.78 -48.19
CA SER A 4 6.16 -47.98 -46.79
C SER A 4 6.65 -46.70 -46.13
N MET A 5 7.33 -45.82 -46.85
CA MET A 5 7.73 -44.50 -46.35
C MET A 5 6.54 -43.55 -46.16
N CYS A 6 5.57 -43.55 -47.09
CA CYS A 6 4.37 -42.73 -46.99
C CYS A 6 3.51 -43.10 -45.77
N THR A 7 3.36 -44.42 -45.52
CA THR A 7 2.61 -44.93 -44.33
C THR A 7 3.33 -44.62 -43.00
N MET A 8 4.66 -44.65 -43.05
CA MET A 8 5.45 -44.29 -41.86
C MET A 8 5.45 -42.78 -41.58
N MET A 9 5.50 -41.94 -42.61
CA MET A 9 5.31 -40.47 -42.48
C MET A 9 3.92 -40.11 -42.01
N LEU A 10 2.85 -40.74 -42.55
CA LEU A 10 1.49 -40.50 -42.05
C LEU A 10 1.32 -40.87 -40.57
N ARG A 11 1.93 -42.02 -40.14
CA ARG A 11 1.92 -42.39 -38.73
C ARG A 11 2.70 -41.42 -37.86
N LEU A 12 3.83 -40.89 -38.36
CA LEU A 12 4.63 -39.88 -37.65
C LEU A 12 3.87 -38.55 -37.54
N ILE A 13 3.20 -38.10 -38.59
CA ILE A 13 2.36 -36.89 -38.59
C ILE A 13 1.13 -37.09 -37.67
N LEU A 14 0.52 -38.25 -37.67
CA LEU A 14 -0.56 -38.58 -36.71
C LEU A 14 -0.07 -38.61 -35.27
N LEU A 15 1.14 -39.15 -35.01
CA LEU A 15 1.76 -39.18 -33.67
C LEU A 15 2.16 -37.78 -33.23
N LEU A 16 2.73 -36.95 -34.12
CA LEU A 16 3.00 -35.54 -33.83
C LEU A 16 1.69 -34.75 -33.59
N GLY A 17 0.65 -35.00 -34.38
CA GLY A 17 -0.65 -34.36 -34.19
C GLY A 17 -1.37 -34.79 -32.89
N ILE A 18 -1.12 -36.02 -32.40
CA ILE A 18 -1.62 -36.48 -31.12
C ILE A 18 -0.76 -35.91 -29.96
N LEU A 19 0.55 -35.78 -30.14
CA LEU A 19 1.44 -35.15 -29.16
C LEU A 19 1.19 -33.65 -29.05
N THR A 20 0.86 -32.95 -30.13
CA THR A 20 0.51 -31.53 -30.11
C THR A 20 -0.92 -31.25 -29.61
N ARG A 21 -1.83 -32.23 -29.71
CA ARG A 21 -3.17 -32.11 -29.07
C ARG A 21 -3.17 -32.32 -27.57
N GLY A 22 -2.05 -32.78 -26.97
CA GLY A 22 -1.93 -33.04 -25.53
C GLY A 22 -1.40 -31.89 -24.71
N ILE A 23 -0.93 -30.81 -25.34
CA ILE A 23 -0.42 -29.63 -24.68
C ILE A 23 -1.25 -28.43 -25.17
N LYS A 24 -2.50 -28.33 -24.67
CA LYS A 24 -3.11 -27.02 -24.53
C LYS A 24 -2.38 -26.36 -23.36
N SER A 25 -1.33 -25.60 -23.63
CA SER A 25 -0.94 -24.54 -22.70
C SER A 25 -2.19 -23.65 -22.58
N VAL A 26 -2.71 -23.52 -21.38
CA VAL A 26 -3.61 -22.42 -21.08
C VAL A 26 -2.78 -21.18 -21.38
N ASP A 27 -3.12 -20.48 -22.45
CA ASP A 27 -2.49 -19.19 -22.77
C ASP A 27 -2.97 -18.25 -21.68
N LEU A 28 -2.13 -18.03 -20.64
CA LEU A 28 -2.44 -17.13 -19.57
C LEU A 28 -2.47 -15.73 -20.16
N ALA A 29 -3.52 -14.96 -19.85
CA ALA A 29 -3.62 -13.57 -20.25
C ALA A 29 -2.36 -12.83 -19.81
N TYR A 30 -1.83 -11.97 -20.70
CA TYR A 30 -0.70 -11.11 -20.35
C TYR A 30 -1.11 -10.20 -19.20
N LYS A 31 -0.22 -10.03 -18.24
CA LYS A 31 -0.33 -9.06 -17.15
C LYS A 31 0.91 -8.20 -17.10
N GLU A 32 0.73 -6.93 -16.83
CA GLU A 32 1.82 -6.04 -16.53
C GLU A 32 2.53 -6.49 -15.25
N TRP A 33 3.83 -6.23 -15.15
CA TRP A 33 4.64 -6.66 -14.01
C TRP A 33 4.09 -6.20 -12.66
N TRP A 34 3.46 -5.04 -12.65
CA TRP A 34 2.94 -4.42 -11.43
C TRP A 34 1.58 -4.98 -10.99
N GLU A 35 0.78 -5.60 -11.86
CA GLU A 35 -0.57 -6.07 -11.51
C GLU A 35 -0.60 -7.16 -10.44
N THR A 36 0.48 -7.88 -10.27
CA THR A 36 0.58 -8.97 -9.29
C THR A 36 1.79 -8.85 -8.37
N THR A 37 2.47 -7.72 -8.40
CA THR A 37 3.71 -7.51 -7.64
C THR A 37 3.52 -7.59 -6.13
N LEU A 38 4.56 -8.01 -5.42
CA LEU A 38 4.68 -7.90 -3.96
C LEU A 38 5.56 -6.70 -3.63
N VAL A 39 4.96 -5.67 -3.07
CA VAL A 39 5.62 -4.42 -2.71
C VAL A 39 6.03 -4.44 -1.24
N TYR A 40 7.24 -4.00 -0.94
CA TYR A 40 7.76 -3.82 0.41
C TYR A 40 8.04 -2.34 0.65
N GLN A 41 7.22 -1.73 1.52
CA GLN A 41 7.34 -0.33 1.88
C GLN A 41 8.44 -0.12 2.92
N ILE A 42 9.36 0.78 2.64
CA ILE A 42 10.50 1.12 3.48
C ILE A 42 10.36 2.55 3.99
N TRP A 43 10.39 2.70 5.31
CA TRP A 43 10.61 3.97 5.98
C TRP A 43 12.13 4.21 6.13
N PRO A 44 12.75 5.07 5.32
CA PRO A 44 14.22 5.14 5.22
C PRO A 44 14.89 5.41 6.58
N ARG A 45 14.37 6.37 7.37
CA ARG A 45 14.91 6.71 8.69
C ARG A 45 14.94 5.54 9.68
N GLY A 46 14.00 4.59 9.53
CA GLY A 46 13.81 3.47 10.44
C GLY A 46 14.36 2.13 9.93
N PHE A 47 14.92 2.04 8.73
CA PHE A 47 15.20 0.73 8.16
C PHE A 47 16.60 0.20 8.51
N GLN A 48 17.66 0.94 8.20
CA GLN A 48 19.04 0.57 8.55
C GLN A 48 19.95 1.80 8.50
N ASP A 49 20.64 2.04 9.56
CA ASP A 49 21.71 3.02 9.68
C ASP A 49 23.05 2.38 9.27
N SER A 50 23.75 2.96 8.30
CA SER A 50 25.02 2.47 7.82
C SER A 50 26.23 3.23 8.34
N ASN A 51 26.03 4.47 8.80
CA ASN A 51 27.09 5.40 9.17
C ASN A 51 27.24 5.57 10.71
N GLY A 52 26.23 5.12 11.49
CA GLY A 52 26.23 5.15 12.94
C GLY A 52 25.79 6.47 13.56
N ASP A 53 25.00 7.28 12.82
CA ASP A 53 24.47 8.54 13.35
C ASP A 53 23.13 8.36 14.11
N GLY A 54 22.51 7.19 14.01
CA GLY A 54 21.24 6.86 14.65
C GLY A 54 20.03 7.01 13.75
N GLU A 55 20.23 7.39 12.50
CA GLU A 55 19.24 7.54 11.44
C GLU A 55 19.49 6.52 10.33
N GLY A 56 18.44 5.99 9.71
CA GLY A 56 18.58 5.11 8.56
C GLY A 56 18.90 5.88 7.29
N ASP A 57 19.61 5.22 6.36
CA ASP A 57 20.12 5.85 5.15
C ASP A 57 20.06 4.93 3.91
N LEU A 58 20.31 5.47 2.71
CA LEU A 58 20.27 4.73 1.44
C LEU A 58 21.29 3.59 1.41
N LYS A 59 22.48 3.76 1.98
CA LYS A 59 23.48 2.70 2.06
C LYS A 59 23.02 1.57 2.96
N GLY A 60 22.34 1.89 4.05
CA GLY A 60 21.70 0.92 4.91
C GLY A 60 20.66 0.10 4.15
N ILE A 61 19.82 0.75 3.32
CA ILE A 61 18.88 0.05 2.45
C ILE A 61 19.62 -0.83 1.44
N ILE A 62 20.64 -0.31 0.75
CA ILE A 62 21.48 -1.06 -0.19
C ILE A 62 22.06 -2.33 0.47
N ASN A 63 22.53 -2.24 1.71
CA ASN A 63 23.07 -3.36 2.46
C ASN A 63 22.02 -4.43 2.81
N LYS A 64 20.73 -4.11 2.69
CA LYS A 64 19.61 -5.00 3.00
C LYS A 64 18.80 -5.46 1.77
N LEU A 65 19.15 -5.04 0.55
CA LEU A 65 18.44 -5.46 -0.67
C LEU A 65 18.45 -6.98 -0.86
N ASP A 66 19.55 -7.66 -0.52
CA ASP A 66 19.62 -9.11 -0.58
C ASP A 66 18.61 -9.78 0.37
N TYR A 67 18.41 -9.22 1.58
CA TYR A 67 17.37 -9.68 2.50
C TYR A 67 15.97 -9.49 1.92
N ILE A 68 15.68 -8.33 1.35
CA ILE A 68 14.39 -8.03 0.72
C ILE A 68 14.13 -9.02 -0.43
N LYS A 69 15.14 -9.28 -1.26
CA LYS A 69 15.02 -10.29 -2.32
C LYS A 69 14.79 -11.69 -1.77
N GLU A 70 15.47 -12.04 -0.67
CA GLU A 70 15.29 -13.34 0.02
C GLU A 70 13.88 -13.50 0.60
N LEU A 71 13.18 -12.41 0.95
CA LEU A 71 11.78 -12.44 1.37
C LEU A 71 10.83 -12.86 0.25
N GLY A 72 11.24 -12.76 -1.01
CA GLY A 72 10.41 -13.01 -2.19
C GLY A 72 9.74 -11.77 -2.75
N VAL A 73 10.07 -10.59 -2.23
CA VAL A 73 9.61 -9.26 -2.69
C VAL A 73 10.08 -8.99 -4.13
N GLU A 74 9.29 -8.24 -4.86
CA GLU A 74 9.52 -7.90 -6.27
C GLU A 74 9.68 -6.39 -6.48
N THR A 75 9.09 -5.57 -5.60
CA THR A 75 9.12 -4.10 -5.67
C THR A 75 9.40 -3.51 -4.30
N ILE A 76 10.28 -2.52 -4.21
CA ILE A 76 10.44 -1.68 -3.01
C ILE A 76 9.78 -0.34 -3.22
N TRP A 77 9.12 0.16 -2.19
CA TRP A 77 8.54 1.49 -2.12
C TRP A 77 9.26 2.28 -1.03
N LEU A 78 9.93 3.38 -1.41
CA LEU A 78 10.62 4.26 -0.49
C LEU A 78 9.73 5.45 -0.13
N ASN A 79 9.48 5.64 1.18
CA ASN A 79 8.93 6.91 1.68
C ASN A 79 9.91 8.05 1.40
N PRO A 80 9.51 9.34 1.50
CA PRO A 80 10.26 10.47 0.94
C PRO A 80 11.72 10.51 1.34
N ILE A 81 12.59 10.68 0.35
CA ILE A 81 14.05 10.82 0.51
C ILE A 81 14.55 12.19 0.06
N TYR A 82 13.63 13.08 -0.31
CA TYR A 82 13.90 14.40 -0.86
C TYR A 82 14.46 15.34 0.18
N ARG A 83 15.09 16.42 -0.28
CA ARG A 83 15.52 17.50 0.62
C ARG A 83 14.31 18.07 1.38
N SER A 84 14.42 18.08 2.70
CA SER A 84 13.34 18.45 3.61
C SER A 84 13.93 18.91 4.94
N PRO A 85 13.35 19.90 5.62
CA PRO A 85 13.67 20.23 7.02
C PRO A 85 13.16 19.17 8.02
N LEU A 86 12.43 18.15 7.57
CA LEU A 86 11.93 17.01 8.35
C LEU A 86 10.92 17.39 9.45
N VAL A 87 10.16 18.47 9.25
CA VAL A 87 9.06 18.84 10.16
C VAL A 87 7.99 17.75 10.15
N ASP A 88 7.67 17.21 8.98
CA ASP A 88 6.81 16.05 8.80
C ASP A 88 7.59 14.86 8.18
N SER A 89 8.78 14.61 8.74
CA SER A 89 9.60 13.43 8.46
C SER A 89 9.91 13.19 6.97
N GLY A 90 9.94 14.24 6.15
CA GLY A 90 10.26 14.19 4.72
C GLY A 90 9.11 14.57 3.80
N TYR A 91 7.87 14.62 4.29
CA TYR A 91 6.72 15.08 3.50
C TYR A 91 6.67 16.61 3.33
N ASP A 92 7.38 17.37 4.13
CA ASP A 92 7.62 18.81 3.98
C ASP A 92 8.82 19.07 3.06
N VAL A 93 8.65 18.82 1.75
CA VAL A 93 9.71 18.85 0.74
C VAL A 93 10.17 20.28 0.45
N SER A 94 11.47 20.54 0.58
CA SER A 94 12.09 21.84 0.21
C SER A 94 12.80 21.84 -1.14
N ASP A 95 13.09 20.66 -1.71
CA ASP A 95 13.52 20.47 -3.09
C ASP A 95 13.17 19.05 -3.55
N HIS A 96 12.27 18.93 -4.51
CA HIS A 96 11.78 17.66 -5.02
C HIS A 96 12.78 16.93 -5.95
N LYS A 97 13.80 17.63 -6.41
CA LYS A 97 14.83 17.09 -7.32
C LYS A 97 16.20 16.96 -6.66
N ASP A 98 16.27 17.09 -5.32
CA ASP A 98 17.48 16.87 -4.54
C ASP A 98 17.23 15.88 -3.38
N LEU A 99 18.28 15.22 -2.93
CA LEU A 99 18.21 14.26 -1.83
C LEU A 99 18.45 14.95 -0.48
N ASN A 100 17.78 14.48 0.57
CA ASN A 100 18.12 14.90 1.91
C ASN A 100 19.50 14.34 2.28
N PRO A 101 20.46 15.18 2.69
CA PRO A 101 21.80 14.75 3.08
C PRO A 101 21.80 13.69 4.20
N LEU A 102 20.74 13.61 5.00
CA LEU A 102 20.55 12.58 6.01
C LEU A 102 20.52 11.18 5.39
N PHE A 103 19.89 11.03 4.24
CA PHE A 103 19.76 9.74 3.56
C PHE A 103 20.95 9.40 2.65
N GLY A 104 21.77 10.39 2.27
CA GLY A 104 22.91 10.18 1.40
C GLY A 104 22.94 11.19 0.25
N LYS A 105 23.50 10.76 -0.88
CA LYS A 105 23.71 11.58 -2.08
C LYS A 105 23.31 10.82 -3.34
N PHE A 106 23.31 11.47 -4.49
CA PHE A 106 22.89 10.86 -5.75
C PHE A 106 23.69 9.61 -6.15
N GLU A 107 24.97 9.54 -5.82
CA GLU A 107 25.75 8.33 -6.09
C GLU A 107 25.25 7.12 -5.28
N ASP A 108 24.74 7.36 -4.07
CA ASP A 108 24.13 6.32 -3.24
C ASP A 108 22.77 5.90 -3.80
N PHE A 109 21.99 6.85 -4.31
CA PHE A 109 20.73 6.56 -4.99
C PHE A 109 20.93 5.80 -6.30
N ASP A 110 21.88 6.24 -7.15
CA ASP A 110 22.21 5.56 -8.40
C ASP A 110 22.72 4.11 -8.12
N GLU A 111 23.47 3.89 -7.03
CA GLU A 111 23.88 2.56 -6.57
C GLU A 111 22.67 1.73 -6.13
N LEU A 112 21.73 2.32 -5.38
CA LEU A 112 20.51 1.64 -4.94
C LEU A 112 19.69 1.16 -6.13
N ILE A 113 19.39 2.03 -7.09
CA ILE A 113 18.64 1.69 -8.31
C ILE A 113 19.34 0.57 -9.07
N ARG A 114 20.65 0.72 -9.34
CA ARG A 114 21.41 -0.28 -10.05
C ARG A 114 21.37 -1.63 -9.34
N LYS A 115 21.67 -1.69 -8.02
CA LYS A 115 21.70 -2.95 -7.27
C LYS A 115 20.29 -3.57 -7.15
N ALA A 116 19.26 -2.76 -6.96
CA ALA A 116 17.88 -3.25 -6.96
C ALA A 116 17.54 -3.92 -8.30
N HIS A 117 17.82 -3.25 -9.41
CA HIS A 117 17.59 -3.81 -10.76
C HIS A 117 18.44 -5.05 -11.04
N ASP A 118 19.70 -5.09 -10.63
CA ASP A 118 20.56 -6.27 -10.74
C ASP A 118 19.99 -7.49 -10.00
N LEU A 119 19.29 -7.26 -8.88
CA LEU A 119 18.56 -8.27 -8.13
C LEU A 119 17.17 -8.58 -8.71
N GLY A 120 16.73 -7.88 -9.76
CA GLY A 120 15.40 -7.98 -10.33
C GLY A 120 14.31 -7.44 -9.39
N LEU A 121 14.63 -6.40 -8.62
CA LEU A 121 13.69 -5.62 -7.83
C LEU A 121 13.34 -4.34 -8.58
N LYS A 122 12.07 -3.92 -8.49
CA LYS A 122 11.59 -2.63 -8.94
C LYS A 122 11.64 -1.61 -7.81
N VAL A 123 11.74 -0.33 -8.14
CA VAL A 123 11.81 0.76 -7.16
C VAL A 123 10.75 1.81 -7.47
N ILE A 124 9.89 2.09 -6.52
CA ILE A 124 8.93 3.20 -6.58
C ILE A 124 9.20 4.22 -5.47
N LEU A 125 8.93 5.48 -5.75
CA LEU A 125 9.11 6.59 -4.81
C LEU A 125 7.77 7.23 -4.46
N ASP A 126 7.70 7.84 -3.27
CA ASP A 126 6.64 8.82 -2.99
C ASP A 126 6.83 10.05 -3.85
N ILE A 127 5.73 10.69 -4.26
CA ILE A 127 5.72 12.01 -4.83
C ILE A 127 4.62 12.84 -4.17
N ILE A 128 4.94 14.06 -3.80
CA ILE A 128 4.09 14.94 -3.01
C ILE A 128 3.67 16.15 -3.84
N PRO A 129 2.58 16.06 -4.65
CA PRO A 129 2.14 17.17 -5.49
C PRO A 129 1.32 18.21 -4.73
N ASN A 130 0.73 17.86 -3.57
CA ASN A 130 -0.21 18.72 -2.86
C ASN A 130 0.41 19.97 -2.24
N HIS A 131 1.58 19.83 -1.65
CA HIS A 131 2.21 20.88 -0.84
C HIS A 131 3.73 20.82 -0.92
N SER A 132 4.39 21.86 -0.41
CA SER A 132 5.83 21.87 -0.21
C SER A 132 6.19 22.38 1.18
N SER A 133 7.49 22.41 1.53
CA SER A 133 7.96 23.13 2.72
C SER A 133 7.85 24.64 2.53
N VAL A 134 7.69 25.39 3.63
CA VAL A 134 7.91 26.84 3.64
C VAL A 134 9.35 27.23 3.25
N ASP A 135 10.30 26.30 3.33
CA ASP A 135 11.69 26.50 2.92
C ASP A 135 11.92 26.24 1.42
N HIS A 136 10.88 25.82 0.67
CA HIS A 136 10.98 25.60 -0.76
C HIS A 136 11.23 26.92 -1.50
N PRO A 137 12.14 26.98 -2.49
CA PRO A 137 12.39 28.19 -3.28
C PRO A 137 11.13 28.80 -3.89
N TRP A 138 10.16 28.00 -4.34
CA TRP A 138 8.88 28.48 -4.87
C TRP A 138 8.09 29.28 -3.83
N PHE A 139 8.02 28.81 -2.58
CA PHE A 139 7.32 29.53 -1.51
C PHE A 139 8.02 30.86 -1.20
N ILE A 140 9.34 30.86 -1.10
CA ILE A 140 10.14 32.07 -0.86
C ILE A 140 9.93 33.09 -1.98
N LEU A 141 9.91 32.65 -3.24
CA LEU A 141 9.68 33.52 -4.41
C LEU A 141 8.25 34.06 -4.41
N SER A 142 7.24 33.22 -4.10
CA SER A 142 5.83 33.61 -3.99
C SER A 142 5.59 34.62 -2.89
N VAL A 143 6.18 34.41 -1.70
CA VAL A 143 6.15 35.37 -0.58
C VAL A 143 6.65 36.76 -1.00
N ASN A 144 7.68 36.81 -1.81
CA ASN A 144 8.30 38.05 -2.27
C ASN A 144 7.67 38.61 -3.55
N ASN A 145 6.51 38.09 -3.99
CA ASN A 145 5.82 38.49 -5.24
C ASN A 145 6.76 38.51 -6.44
N ARG A 146 7.62 37.49 -6.54
CA ARG A 146 8.51 37.36 -7.69
C ARG A 146 7.69 37.03 -8.93
N GLU A 147 7.92 37.79 -10.01
CA GLU A 147 7.23 37.61 -11.30
C GLU A 147 7.20 36.11 -11.72
N GLY A 148 5.98 35.59 -11.94
CA GLY A 148 5.69 34.22 -12.33
C GLY A 148 5.52 33.21 -11.16
N TYR A 149 5.74 33.64 -9.92
CA TYR A 149 5.59 32.80 -8.72
C TYR A 149 4.53 33.32 -7.74
N GLU A 150 3.85 34.42 -8.05
CA GLU A 150 2.96 35.14 -7.13
C GLU A 150 1.84 34.22 -6.59
N ASP A 151 1.32 33.33 -7.44
CA ASP A 151 0.19 32.46 -7.20
C ASP A 151 0.53 30.95 -7.29
N TYR A 152 1.80 30.57 -7.04
CA TYR A 152 2.20 29.17 -6.91
C TYR A 152 1.54 28.47 -5.73
N TYR A 153 1.12 29.24 -4.73
CA TYR A 153 0.43 28.78 -3.53
C TYR A 153 -0.90 29.50 -3.40
N ILE A 154 -1.76 28.98 -2.53
CA ILE A 154 -3.10 29.52 -2.32
C ILE A 154 -3.04 30.65 -1.29
N TRP A 155 -3.24 31.87 -1.73
CA TRP A 155 -3.17 33.10 -0.92
C TRP A 155 -4.54 33.78 -0.80
N SER A 156 -4.79 34.47 0.33
CA SER A 156 -5.98 35.29 0.55
C SER A 156 -5.65 36.52 1.41
N ASP A 157 -6.29 37.64 1.09
CA ASP A 157 -6.26 38.86 1.95
C ASP A 157 -7.01 38.64 3.27
N GLY A 158 -7.81 37.56 3.36
CA GLY A 158 -8.67 37.26 4.50
C GLY A 158 -9.87 38.22 4.60
N LYS A 159 -10.36 38.35 5.81
CA LYS A 159 -11.46 39.28 6.19
C LYS A 159 -10.99 40.20 7.29
N GLU A 160 -11.82 41.20 7.61
CA GLU A 160 -11.64 42.03 8.80
C GLU A 160 -12.77 41.73 9.78
N ASP A 161 -12.41 41.58 11.06
CA ASP A 161 -13.40 41.52 12.14
C ASP A 161 -13.96 42.90 12.44
N LYS A 162 -14.86 42.97 13.42
CA LYS A 162 -15.51 44.25 13.80
C LYS A 162 -14.53 45.25 14.39
N GLU A 163 -13.43 44.81 14.91
CA GLU A 163 -12.33 45.58 15.51
C GLU A 163 -11.27 45.98 14.46
N GLY A 164 -11.39 45.52 13.20
CA GLY A 164 -10.46 45.78 12.10
C GLY A 164 -9.24 44.88 12.08
N ASN A 165 -9.24 43.77 12.83
CA ASN A 165 -8.15 42.79 12.79
C ASN A 165 -8.31 41.89 11.56
N LYS A 166 -7.19 41.49 10.97
CA LYS A 166 -7.16 40.54 9.88
C LYS A 166 -7.46 39.12 10.42
N ILE A 167 -8.48 38.47 9.85
CA ILE A 167 -8.87 37.11 10.15
C ILE A 167 -8.84 36.23 8.88
N PRO A 168 -8.75 34.90 9.00
CA PRO A 168 -8.78 33.99 7.85
C PRO A 168 -10.00 34.18 6.95
N PRO A 169 -9.94 33.81 5.66
CA PRO A 169 -11.05 33.99 4.73
C PRO A 169 -12.26 33.12 5.05
N ASN A 170 -12.08 32.00 5.72
CA ASN A 170 -13.12 31.00 6.00
C ASN A 170 -12.82 30.19 7.26
N ASN A 171 -13.64 29.17 7.52
CA ASN A 171 -13.59 28.31 8.70
C ASN A 171 -12.86 26.98 8.43
N TRP A 172 -12.02 26.88 7.42
CA TRP A 172 -11.30 25.64 7.13
C TRP A 172 -10.28 25.33 8.21
N VAL A 173 -10.17 24.00 8.51
CA VAL A 173 -9.26 23.52 9.55
C VAL A 173 -8.21 22.58 8.97
N SER A 174 -7.02 22.65 9.55
CA SER A 174 -5.92 21.73 9.27
C SER A 174 -6.27 20.32 9.77
N THR A 175 -5.79 19.30 9.06
CA THR A 175 -5.93 17.89 9.47
C THR A 175 -5.18 17.59 10.76
N TYR A 176 -4.12 18.33 11.07
CA TYR A 176 -3.28 18.12 12.26
C TYR A 176 -3.82 18.77 13.53
N ASN A 177 -4.79 19.66 13.41
CA ASN A 177 -5.32 20.42 14.53
C ASN A 177 -6.86 20.26 14.74
N LYS A 178 -7.43 19.15 14.30
CA LYS A 178 -8.89 18.92 14.34
C LYS A 178 -9.55 19.20 15.70
N ASP A 179 -8.85 18.87 16.80
CA ASP A 179 -9.40 19.02 18.15
C ASP A 179 -9.12 20.39 18.79
N LYS A 180 -8.33 21.25 18.13
CA LYS A 180 -7.92 22.56 18.66
C LYS A 180 -8.49 23.77 17.89
N GLU A 181 -9.48 23.56 17.01
CA GLU A 181 -9.99 24.60 16.12
C GLU A 181 -8.89 25.30 15.29
N GLY A 182 -7.80 24.54 14.95
CA GLY A 182 -6.66 25.06 14.23
C GLY A 182 -7.02 25.42 12.79
N SER A 183 -6.96 26.73 12.48
CA SER A 183 -7.16 27.23 11.13
C SER A 183 -6.21 26.54 10.13
N ALA A 184 -6.72 26.26 8.94
CA ALA A 184 -5.89 25.87 7.78
C ALA A 184 -5.23 27.07 7.09
N TRP A 185 -5.21 28.22 7.74
CA TRP A 185 -4.66 29.47 7.23
C TRP A 185 -3.68 30.08 8.20
N THR A 186 -2.50 30.43 7.71
CA THR A 186 -1.47 31.14 8.49
C THR A 186 -1.13 32.48 7.85
N TRP A 187 -1.07 33.55 8.67
CA TRP A 187 -0.72 34.92 8.22
C TRP A 187 0.75 35.04 7.93
N HIS A 188 1.10 35.53 6.73
CA HIS A 188 2.49 35.79 6.37
C HIS A 188 2.84 37.27 6.43
N ASN A 189 3.75 37.62 7.33
CA ASN A 189 4.07 39.03 7.63
C ASN A 189 4.72 39.83 6.48
N ILE A 190 5.43 39.17 5.56
CA ILE A 190 6.08 39.84 4.41
C ILE A 190 5.04 40.02 3.30
N LYS A 191 4.36 38.95 2.87
CA LYS A 191 3.35 38.98 1.80
C LYS A 191 2.10 39.77 2.22
N LYS A 192 1.82 39.87 3.54
CA LYS A 192 0.61 40.51 4.10
C LYS A 192 -0.70 39.81 3.65
N GLN A 193 -0.62 38.50 3.49
CA GLN A 193 -1.73 37.64 3.12
C GLN A 193 -1.71 36.37 3.97
N TRP A 194 -2.85 35.66 4.02
CA TRP A 194 -2.99 34.34 4.57
C TRP A 194 -2.62 33.32 3.48
N TYR A 195 -1.79 32.31 3.81
CA TYR A 195 -1.60 31.14 2.95
C TYR A 195 -2.35 29.94 3.49
N TYR A 196 -2.85 29.13 2.57
CA TYR A 196 -3.54 27.88 2.89
C TYR A 196 -2.53 26.76 3.16
N HIS A 197 -2.86 25.90 4.15
CA HIS A 197 -2.16 24.66 4.44
C HIS A 197 -3.15 23.63 4.99
N LYS A 198 -3.38 22.57 4.26
CA LYS A 198 -4.28 21.52 4.72
C LYS A 198 -3.68 20.71 5.87
N PHE A 199 -2.38 20.56 5.85
CA PHE A 199 -1.58 19.85 6.86
C PHE A 199 -0.94 20.82 7.85
N HIS A 200 0.34 20.68 8.10
CA HIS A 200 1.08 21.53 9.03
C HIS A 200 1.28 22.95 8.48
N GLU A 201 1.36 23.98 9.33
CA GLU A 201 1.64 25.36 8.89
C GLU A 201 2.97 25.52 8.14
N LYS A 202 3.86 24.55 8.23
CA LYS A 202 5.10 24.50 7.44
C LYS A 202 4.96 23.81 6.09
N GLN A 203 3.76 23.36 5.75
CA GLN A 203 3.44 22.65 4.51
C GLN A 203 2.37 23.43 3.72
N PRO A 204 2.71 24.60 3.13
CA PRO A 204 1.77 25.39 2.32
C PRO A 204 1.33 24.60 1.10
N ASP A 205 0.03 24.60 0.83
CA ASP A 205 -0.56 23.91 -0.33
C ASP A 205 -0.24 24.65 -1.63
N LEU A 206 0.18 23.88 -2.63
CA LEU A 206 0.44 24.37 -3.97
C LEU A 206 -0.88 24.70 -4.69
N ASN A 207 -0.88 25.75 -5.50
CA ASN A 207 -2.01 26.07 -6.34
C ASN A 207 -2.01 25.19 -7.60
N LEU A 208 -2.62 24.02 -7.54
CA LEU A 208 -2.69 23.06 -8.64
C LEU A 208 -3.59 23.51 -9.81
N ARG A 209 -4.27 24.67 -9.70
CA ARG A 209 -4.92 25.34 -10.84
C ARG A 209 -3.95 26.16 -11.67
N ASN A 210 -2.76 26.48 -11.14
CA ASN A 210 -1.70 27.15 -11.86
C ASN A 210 -0.96 26.17 -12.78
N LYS A 211 -1.00 26.40 -14.06
CA LYS A 211 -0.38 25.52 -15.07
C LYS A 211 1.13 25.40 -14.91
N ASN A 212 1.80 26.47 -14.46
CA ASN A 212 3.24 26.42 -14.25
C ASN A 212 3.58 25.46 -13.09
N VAL A 213 2.74 25.41 -12.04
CA VAL A 213 2.90 24.44 -10.94
C VAL A 213 2.73 23.01 -11.45
N ILE A 214 1.74 22.76 -12.32
CA ILE A 214 1.57 21.44 -12.93
C ILE A 214 2.78 21.07 -13.79
N GLU A 215 3.30 21.99 -14.61
CA GLU A 215 4.50 21.76 -15.43
C GLU A 215 5.72 21.41 -14.56
N GLU A 216 5.92 22.08 -13.43
CA GLU A 216 6.98 21.76 -12.48
C GLU A 216 6.80 20.34 -11.87
N ILE A 217 5.57 19.94 -11.51
CA ILE A 217 5.28 18.59 -11.01
C ILE A 217 5.56 17.54 -12.08
N LEU A 218 5.17 17.79 -13.33
CA LEU A 218 5.47 16.89 -14.44
C LEU A 218 6.98 16.75 -14.68
N ASP A 219 7.75 17.83 -14.50
CA ASP A 219 9.21 17.79 -14.61
C ASP A 219 9.87 17.05 -13.42
N ILE A 220 9.24 17.04 -12.24
CA ILE A 220 9.68 16.21 -11.11
C ILE A 220 9.47 14.72 -11.46
N PHE A 221 8.31 14.33 -12.01
CA PHE A 221 8.09 12.95 -12.49
C PHE A 221 9.18 12.55 -13.50
N LYS A 222 9.42 13.41 -14.49
CA LYS A 222 10.43 13.16 -15.53
C LYS A 222 11.83 12.95 -14.92
N PHE A 223 12.23 13.83 -14.00
CA PHE A 223 13.55 13.76 -13.36
C PHE A 223 13.79 12.39 -12.70
N TRP A 224 12.84 11.88 -11.94
CA TRP A 224 12.99 10.59 -11.27
C TRP A 224 12.82 9.40 -12.21
N LEU A 225 12.00 9.51 -13.26
CA LEU A 225 11.95 8.51 -14.33
C LEU A 225 13.29 8.38 -15.05
N GLU A 226 13.97 9.49 -15.34
CA GLU A 226 15.31 9.53 -15.94
C GLU A 226 16.38 8.96 -14.99
N LYS A 227 16.16 9.01 -13.67
CA LYS A 227 16.96 8.35 -12.63
C LYS A 227 16.72 6.83 -12.52
N GLY A 228 15.78 6.28 -13.30
CA GLY A 228 15.53 4.85 -13.38
C GLY A 228 14.43 4.31 -12.44
N VAL A 229 13.60 5.19 -11.88
CA VAL A 229 12.47 4.79 -11.03
C VAL A 229 11.41 4.03 -11.83
N ASP A 230 10.81 3.00 -11.24
CA ASP A 230 9.84 2.13 -11.88
C ASP A 230 8.37 2.51 -11.61
N GLY A 231 8.14 3.55 -10.82
CA GLY A 231 6.79 4.04 -10.52
C GLY A 231 6.74 5.00 -9.35
N PHE A 232 5.52 5.39 -8.98
CA PHE A 232 5.29 6.39 -7.94
C PHE A 232 4.07 6.05 -7.09
N HIS A 233 4.18 6.33 -5.81
CA HIS A 233 3.06 6.52 -4.89
C HIS A 233 2.79 8.02 -4.80
N ILE A 234 1.57 8.42 -5.13
CA ILE A 234 1.14 9.83 -5.20
C ILE A 234 0.42 10.17 -3.91
N ASP A 235 1.05 11.00 -3.11
CA ASP A 235 0.60 11.39 -1.77
C ASP A 235 -0.61 12.33 -1.80
N SER A 236 -1.52 12.19 -0.83
CA SER A 236 -2.55 13.15 -0.45
C SER A 236 -3.54 13.55 -1.54
N VAL A 237 -3.87 12.70 -2.50
CA VAL A 237 -4.71 13.00 -3.67
C VAL A 237 -6.04 13.67 -3.34
N PRO A 238 -6.83 13.28 -2.31
CA PRO A 238 -8.10 13.95 -1.99
C PRO A 238 -7.99 15.42 -1.61
N TYR A 239 -6.79 15.89 -1.29
CA TYR A 239 -6.53 17.25 -0.85
C TYR A 239 -5.97 18.17 -1.94
N PHE A 240 -5.81 17.71 -3.17
CA PHE A 240 -5.21 18.46 -4.29
C PHE A 240 -5.93 19.76 -4.62
N PHE A 241 -7.23 19.80 -4.39
CA PHE A 241 -8.04 20.98 -4.68
C PHE A 241 -8.96 21.33 -3.52
N GLU A 242 -9.21 22.60 -3.38
CA GLU A 242 -10.17 23.22 -2.49
C GLU A 242 -11.14 24.10 -3.27
N ASP A 243 -12.23 24.55 -2.64
CA ASP A 243 -13.20 25.45 -3.26
C ASP A 243 -12.56 26.79 -3.65
N GLU A 244 -12.50 27.06 -4.97
CA GLU A 244 -11.91 28.30 -5.52
C GLU A 244 -12.55 29.57 -4.94
N GLN A 245 -13.83 29.51 -4.53
CA GLN A 245 -14.54 30.67 -3.95
C GLN A 245 -14.26 30.84 -2.46
N LEU A 246 -13.46 30.01 -1.85
CA LEU A 246 -13.09 30.01 -0.43
C LEU A 246 -14.32 30.10 0.50
N ARG A 247 -15.40 29.39 0.16
CA ARG A 247 -16.64 29.34 0.95
C ARG A 247 -16.39 28.68 2.31
N ASN A 248 -17.14 29.12 3.32
CA ASN A 248 -17.13 28.40 4.60
C ASN A 248 -17.67 26.99 4.43
N GLU A 249 -17.01 26.02 5.06
CA GLU A 249 -17.56 24.69 5.25
C GLU A 249 -18.92 24.77 5.95
N PRO A 250 -19.90 23.91 5.57
CA PRO A 250 -21.21 23.88 6.22
C PRO A 250 -21.13 23.64 7.74
N SER A 251 -20.15 22.83 8.16
CA SER A 251 -19.72 22.68 9.55
C SER A 251 -18.19 22.62 9.58
N VAL A 252 -17.58 23.11 10.64
CA VAL A 252 -16.13 23.10 10.80
C VAL A 252 -15.60 21.68 10.64
N GLY A 253 -14.63 21.49 9.73
CA GLY A 253 -14.00 20.20 9.46
C GLY A 253 -14.85 19.20 8.66
N SER A 254 -15.97 19.65 8.02
CA SER A 254 -16.81 18.74 7.19
C SER A 254 -16.12 18.22 5.93
N GLY A 255 -15.11 18.92 5.41
CA GLY A 255 -14.37 18.54 4.20
C GLY A 255 -15.13 18.73 2.89
N ASN A 256 -16.31 19.35 2.90
CA ASN A 256 -17.12 19.51 1.69
C ASN A 256 -16.44 20.37 0.61
N TYR A 257 -15.54 21.25 1.02
CA TYR A 257 -14.85 22.21 0.16
C TYR A 257 -13.32 22.02 0.14
N THR A 258 -12.81 21.03 0.87
CA THR A 258 -11.37 20.84 1.05
C THR A 258 -10.95 19.36 0.96
N PHE A 259 -11.83 18.49 0.45
CA PHE A 259 -11.53 17.06 0.36
C PHE A 259 -12.29 16.40 -0.79
N GLY A 260 -11.56 15.69 -1.64
CA GLY A 260 -12.10 14.83 -2.67
C GLY A 260 -12.89 15.57 -3.75
N LEU A 261 -12.45 16.75 -4.19
CA LEU A 261 -13.03 17.46 -5.31
C LEU A 261 -12.75 16.70 -6.62
N GLU A 262 -13.62 16.87 -7.61
CA GLU A 262 -13.55 16.14 -8.88
C GLU A 262 -12.28 16.44 -9.67
N GLU A 263 -11.78 17.70 -9.57
CA GLU A 263 -10.54 18.13 -10.17
C GLU A 263 -9.32 17.27 -9.74
N SER A 264 -9.33 16.71 -8.53
CA SER A 264 -8.28 15.78 -8.07
C SER A 264 -8.21 14.52 -8.93
N THR A 265 -9.37 13.97 -9.30
CA THR A 265 -9.45 12.81 -10.19
C THR A 265 -8.99 13.17 -11.62
N GLU A 266 -9.39 14.34 -12.12
CA GLU A 266 -8.98 14.81 -13.46
C GLU A 266 -7.47 15.01 -13.54
N LEU A 267 -6.84 15.52 -12.49
CA LEU A 267 -5.37 15.69 -12.44
C LEU A 267 -4.63 14.35 -12.46
N LEU A 268 -5.18 13.29 -11.84
CA LEU A 268 -4.60 11.94 -11.95
C LEU A 268 -4.56 11.45 -13.41
N TYR A 269 -5.57 11.76 -14.21
CA TYR A 269 -5.57 11.42 -15.63
C TYR A 269 -4.47 12.17 -16.40
N VAL A 270 -4.20 13.43 -16.04
CA VAL A 270 -3.09 14.19 -16.62
C VAL A 270 -1.76 13.53 -16.29
N PHE A 271 -1.55 13.14 -15.03
CA PHE A 271 -0.32 12.46 -14.60
C PHE A 271 -0.14 11.12 -15.31
N ARG A 272 -1.18 10.30 -15.41
CA ARG A 272 -1.13 9.02 -16.14
C ARG A 272 -0.79 9.23 -17.60
N ALA A 273 -1.48 10.15 -18.29
CA ALA A 273 -1.24 10.45 -19.67
C ALA A 273 0.20 10.93 -19.95
N TYR A 274 0.75 11.79 -19.06
CA TYR A 274 2.12 12.26 -19.17
C TYR A 274 3.14 11.11 -19.05
N ILE A 275 2.95 10.23 -18.06
CA ILE A 275 3.86 9.10 -17.84
C ILE A 275 3.75 8.07 -18.95
N ASN A 276 2.56 7.81 -19.48
CA ASN A 276 2.37 6.92 -20.63
C ASN A 276 3.08 7.48 -21.87
N ASN A 277 2.96 8.78 -22.14
CA ASN A 277 3.70 9.44 -23.22
C ASN A 277 5.22 9.35 -23.03
N TRP A 278 5.71 9.53 -21.78
CA TRP A 278 7.13 9.36 -21.48
C TRP A 278 7.61 7.91 -21.73
N ILE A 279 6.81 6.89 -21.36
CA ILE A 279 7.08 5.48 -21.62
C ILE A 279 7.19 5.23 -23.12
N GLU A 280 6.24 5.74 -23.91
CA GLU A 280 6.23 5.57 -25.37
C GLU A 280 7.45 6.22 -26.03
N ILE A 281 7.73 7.48 -25.71
CA ILE A 281 8.88 8.23 -26.28
C ILE A 281 10.21 7.52 -25.96
N ASN A 282 10.37 7.00 -24.75
CA ASN A 282 11.60 6.39 -24.30
C ASN A 282 11.66 4.87 -24.52
N ASN A 283 10.62 4.27 -25.12
CA ASN A 283 10.49 2.81 -25.26
C ASN A 283 10.79 2.07 -23.94
N ALA A 284 10.24 2.61 -22.85
CA ALA A 284 10.46 2.11 -21.51
C ALA A 284 9.41 1.04 -21.12
N SER A 285 9.67 0.28 -20.07
CA SER A 285 8.67 -0.60 -19.46
C SER A 285 7.57 0.23 -18.77
N SER A 286 6.38 -0.37 -18.65
CA SER A 286 5.27 0.22 -17.90
C SER A 286 5.67 0.64 -16.47
N LYS A 287 4.99 1.62 -15.92
CA LYS A 287 5.27 2.21 -14.61
C LYS A 287 4.08 2.00 -13.68
N LEU A 288 4.36 1.52 -12.45
CA LEU A 288 3.37 1.46 -11.39
C LEU A 288 3.05 2.87 -10.90
N LEU A 289 1.78 3.25 -10.92
CA LEU A 289 1.28 4.46 -10.28
C LEU A 289 0.18 4.06 -9.30
N ILE A 290 0.27 4.60 -8.10
CA ILE A 290 -0.69 4.37 -7.04
C ILE A 290 -1.05 5.70 -6.39
N ALA A 291 -2.34 5.95 -6.20
CA ALA A 291 -2.86 7.20 -5.65
C ALA A 291 -3.30 6.99 -4.21
N GLU A 292 -2.68 7.69 -3.27
CA GLU A 292 -3.12 7.65 -1.89
C GLU A 292 -4.47 8.33 -1.73
N SER A 293 -5.44 7.58 -1.21
CA SER A 293 -6.75 8.13 -0.95
C SER A 293 -7.51 7.34 0.11
N TYR A 294 -8.25 8.08 0.93
CA TYR A 294 -9.21 7.58 1.93
C TYR A 294 -10.65 7.99 1.57
N ASP A 295 -10.90 8.29 0.30
CA ASP A 295 -12.19 8.75 -0.20
C ASP A 295 -13.25 7.63 -0.23
N SER A 296 -14.48 8.01 -0.53
CA SER A 296 -15.58 7.07 -0.72
C SER A 296 -15.33 6.13 -1.91
N ASP A 297 -15.92 4.93 -1.85
CA ASP A 297 -15.77 3.90 -2.89
C ASP A 297 -16.10 4.43 -4.29
N TYR A 298 -17.14 5.25 -4.41
CA TYR A 298 -17.53 5.86 -5.68
C TYR A 298 -16.41 6.68 -6.32
N LYS A 299 -15.69 7.48 -5.52
CA LYS A 299 -14.57 8.29 -6.00
C LYS A 299 -13.32 7.46 -6.26
N LEU A 300 -13.02 6.49 -5.38
CA LEU A 300 -11.91 5.56 -5.61
C LEU A 300 -12.04 4.81 -6.93
N ILE A 301 -13.27 4.43 -7.32
CA ILE A 301 -13.49 3.77 -8.60
C ILE A 301 -13.24 4.71 -9.78
N ALA A 302 -13.55 6.00 -9.66
CA ALA A 302 -13.23 6.98 -10.70
C ALA A 302 -11.73 7.15 -10.94
N TYR A 303 -10.88 6.91 -9.94
CA TYR A 303 -9.42 6.99 -10.09
C TYR A 303 -8.87 6.00 -11.12
N TYR A 304 -9.52 4.83 -11.31
CA TYR A 304 -9.11 3.86 -12.32
C TYR A 304 -9.26 4.37 -13.76
N GLY A 305 -9.98 5.48 -13.98
CA GLY A 305 -10.21 6.05 -15.28
C GLY A 305 -11.64 5.90 -15.75
N ASN A 306 -11.84 6.24 -17.02
CA ASN A 306 -13.15 6.19 -17.68
C ASN A 306 -12.99 5.80 -19.16
N ALA A 307 -14.06 5.90 -19.96
CA ALA A 307 -14.04 5.53 -21.37
C ALA A 307 -13.04 6.33 -22.23
N THR A 308 -12.55 7.46 -21.76
CA THR A 308 -11.68 8.39 -22.49
C THR A 308 -10.30 8.59 -21.87
N HIS A 309 -10.14 8.25 -20.59
CA HIS A 309 -8.90 8.46 -19.85
C HIS A 309 -8.54 7.21 -19.07
N GLU A 310 -7.29 6.79 -19.21
CA GLU A 310 -6.66 5.84 -18.30
C GLU A 310 -6.36 6.53 -16.96
N GLY A 311 -6.60 5.84 -15.89
CA GLY A 311 -6.42 6.38 -14.54
C GLY A 311 -5.24 5.78 -13.77
N ILE A 312 -5.29 5.98 -12.46
CA ILE A 312 -4.28 5.51 -11.51
C ILE A 312 -4.96 4.67 -10.43
N GLU A 313 -4.38 3.54 -10.08
CA GLU A 313 -4.89 2.66 -9.04
C GLU A 313 -4.93 3.36 -7.67
N PRO A 314 -6.08 3.44 -6.97
CA PRO A 314 -6.12 3.96 -5.60
C PRO A 314 -5.56 2.97 -4.58
N THR A 315 -5.03 3.46 -3.47
CA THR A 315 -4.69 2.62 -2.32
C THR A 315 -5.94 1.98 -1.72
N ASN A 316 -5.86 0.67 -1.45
CA ASN A 316 -6.93 -0.06 -0.79
C ASN A 316 -6.63 -0.25 0.69
N VAL A 317 -7.15 0.64 1.52
CA VAL A 317 -6.93 0.68 2.97
C VAL A 317 -7.91 -0.17 3.78
N ARG A 318 -8.74 -1.00 3.14
CA ARG A 318 -9.82 -1.76 3.79
C ARG A 318 -9.33 -2.79 4.81
N PHE A 319 -8.07 -3.24 4.71
CA PHE A 319 -7.47 -4.08 5.75
C PHE A 319 -6.77 -3.27 6.87
N ILE A 320 -6.57 -1.98 6.64
CA ILE A 320 -6.05 -1.08 7.67
C ILE A 320 -7.19 -0.59 8.57
N ASN A 321 -8.24 -0.03 7.97
CA ASN A 321 -9.43 0.45 8.64
C ASN A 321 -10.66 -0.01 7.83
N PRO A 322 -11.61 -0.72 8.39
CA PRO A 322 -11.99 -0.87 9.80
C PRO A 322 -11.67 -2.23 10.46
N ILE A 323 -10.71 -3.02 9.95
CA ILE A 323 -10.40 -4.33 10.54
C ILE A 323 -9.68 -4.17 11.89
N HIS A 324 -10.21 -4.81 12.91
CA HIS A 324 -9.69 -4.80 14.28
C HIS A 324 -9.75 -6.20 14.93
N ASN A 325 -9.30 -6.32 16.17
CA ASN A 325 -9.16 -7.60 16.88
C ASN A 325 -10.47 -8.35 17.18
N LYS A 326 -11.63 -7.74 16.97
CA LYS A 326 -12.97 -8.36 17.11
C LYS A 326 -13.64 -8.63 15.77
N THR A 327 -13.03 -8.27 14.66
CA THR A 327 -13.59 -8.48 13.33
C THR A 327 -13.70 -9.97 13.04
N ASP A 328 -14.87 -10.41 12.57
CA ASP A 328 -15.18 -11.79 12.22
C ASP A 328 -14.98 -12.11 10.73
N ALA A 329 -15.12 -13.37 10.36
CA ALA A 329 -14.92 -13.85 9.01
C ALA A 329 -15.96 -13.34 7.99
N SER A 330 -17.20 -13.11 8.44
CA SER A 330 -18.25 -12.58 7.57
C SER A 330 -17.97 -11.16 7.17
N TYR A 331 -17.50 -10.35 8.12
CA TYR A 331 -17.14 -8.96 7.86
C TYR A 331 -15.97 -8.86 6.88
N ILE A 332 -14.87 -9.60 7.11
CA ILE A 332 -13.72 -9.59 6.19
C ILE A 332 -14.13 -10.05 4.79
N LYS A 333 -14.94 -11.13 4.72
CA LYS A 333 -15.48 -11.61 3.44
C LYS A 333 -16.24 -10.51 2.69
N ASN A 334 -17.14 -9.80 3.38
CA ASN A 334 -17.96 -8.77 2.76
C ASN A 334 -17.10 -7.59 2.28
N VAL A 335 -16.13 -7.13 3.07
CA VAL A 335 -15.19 -6.08 2.68
C VAL A 335 -14.42 -6.43 1.40
N ILE A 336 -14.02 -7.69 1.25
CA ILE A 336 -13.31 -8.16 0.05
C ILE A 336 -14.27 -8.24 -1.15
N ASP A 337 -15.41 -8.90 -0.97
CA ASP A 337 -16.35 -9.14 -2.07
C ASP A 337 -16.99 -7.84 -2.57
N GLU A 338 -17.35 -6.92 -1.68
CA GLU A 338 -17.90 -5.60 -2.02
C GLU A 338 -16.88 -4.81 -2.86
N TRP A 339 -15.62 -4.84 -2.49
CA TRP A 339 -14.57 -4.16 -3.26
C TRP A 339 -14.40 -4.74 -4.66
N TYR A 340 -14.28 -6.06 -4.79
CA TYR A 340 -14.16 -6.70 -6.12
C TYR A 340 -15.40 -6.51 -7.01
N GLN A 341 -16.59 -6.34 -6.43
CA GLN A 341 -17.82 -6.04 -7.19
C GLN A 341 -17.84 -4.61 -7.75
N LEU A 342 -17.10 -3.70 -7.14
CA LEU A 342 -17.00 -2.30 -7.58
C LEU A 342 -15.91 -2.07 -8.62
N LEU A 343 -14.89 -2.94 -8.67
CA LEU A 343 -13.76 -2.76 -9.58
C LEU A 343 -14.21 -2.77 -11.04
N PRO A 344 -13.71 -1.84 -11.86
CA PRO A 344 -13.91 -1.88 -13.30
C PRO A 344 -13.34 -3.16 -13.92
N GLU A 345 -13.93 -3.61 -15.03
CA GLU A 345 -13.41 -4.77 -15.76
C GLU A 345 -11.97 -4.55 -16.21
N ASN A 346 -11.14 -5.60 -16.13
CA ASN A 346 -9.73 -5.62 -16.50
C ASN A 346 -8.84 -4.67 -15.68
N THR A 347 -9.25 -4.30 -14.48
CA THR A 347 -8.40 -3.60 -13.52
C THR A 347 -7.87 -4.54 -12.45
N THR A 348 -6.81 -4.13 -11.78
CA THR A 348 -6.26 -4.83 -10.61
C THR A 348 -6.54 -4.04 -9.34
N THR A 349 -6.17 -4.59 -8.20
CA THR A 349 -6.26 -3.92 -6.89
C THR A 349 -5.07 -4.28 -6.03
N ASN A 350 -4.91 -3.58 -4.92
CA ASN A 350 -3.88 -3.83 -3.93
C ASN A 350 -4.49 -4.20 -2.57
N TRP A 351 -3.70 -4.90 -1.76
CA TRP A 351 -4.05 -5.32 -0.41
C TRP A 351 -2.94 -4.95 0.56
N MET A 352 -3.25 -4.06 1.49
CA MET A 352 -2.32 -3.46 2.44
C MET A 352 -2.83 -3.68 3.88
N LEU A 353 -2.01 -4.25 4.75
CA LEU A 353 -2.37 -4.48 6.15
C LEU A 353 -2.00 -3.32 7.06
N SER A 354 -0.92 -2.62 6.78
CA SER A 354 -0.47 -1.39 7.45
C SER A 354 0.41 -0.54 6.54
N ASN A 355 0.67 0.69 6.96
CA ASN A 355 1.63 1.61 6.38
C ASN A 355 2.26 2.48 7.49
N HIS A 356 2.96 3.53 7.12
CA HIS A 356 3.64 4.44 8.07
C HIS A 356 2.71 5.41 8.82
N ASP A 357 1.42 5.48 8.47
CA ASP A 357 0.42 6.38 9.09
C ASP A 357 -0.48 5.69 10.10
N PHE A 358 -0.43 4.36 10.17
CA PHE A 358 -1.27 3.57 11.05
C PHE A 358 -0.46 2.65 11.96
N SER A 359 -1.05 2.35 13.11
CA SER A 359 -0.54 1.35 14.06
C SER A 359 -0.24 0.02 13.34
N ARG A 360 0.86 -0.61 13.69
CA ARG A 360 1.32 -1.89 13.11
C ARG A 360 0.29 -3.00 13.32
N VAL A 361 0.17 -3.89 12.36
CA VAL A 361 -0.80 -5.00 12.35
C VAL A 361 -0.88 -5.74 13.69
N PRO A 362 0.23 -6.23 14.28
CA PRO A 362 0.12 -7.04 15.50
C PRO A 362 -0.31 -6.22 16.71
N SER A 363 0.00 -4.93 16.77
CA SER A 363 -0.48 -4.03 17.84
C SER A 363 -1.98 -3.78 17.75
N ARG A 364 -2.50 -3.64 16.52
CA ARG A 364 -3.90 -3.32 16.24
C ARG A 364 -4.81 -4.55 16.30
N ILE A 365 -4.36 -5.69 15.82
CA ILE A 365 -5.18 -6.89 15.59
C ILE A 365 -4.80 -8.06 16.52
N GLY A 366 -3.59 -8.05 17.05
CA GLY A 366 -3.03 -9.11 17.89
C GLY A 366 -2.05 -10.02 17.15
N LEU A 367 -0.97 -10.36 17.81
CA LEU A 367 0.17 -11.14 17.29
C LEU A 367 -0.25 -12.46 16.61
N ASN A 368 -1.19 -13.18 17.22
CA ASN A 368 -1.57 -14.52 16.76
C ASN A 368 -2.37 -14.53 15.45
N ARG A 369 -2.84 -13.38 14.97
CA ARG A 369 -3.65 -13.25 13.74
C ARG A 369 -2.83 -12.80 12.53
N VAL A 370 -1.60 -12.34 12.74
CA VAL A 370 -0.76 -11.74 11.69
C VAL A 370 -0.57 -12.67 10.51
N ASP A 371 -0.16 -13.91 10.74
CA ASP A 371 0.07 -14.88 9.66
C ASP A 371 -1.21 -15.19 8.86
N GLY A 372 -2.36 -15.26 9.55
CA GLY A 372 -3.65 -15.47 8.89
C GLY A 372 -4.05 -14.31 7.98
N LEU A 373 -3.76 -13.08 8.40
CA LEU A 373 -4.01 -11.90 7.57
C LEU A 373 -3.00 -11.79 6.42
N HIS A 374 -1.73 -12.14 6.63
CA HIS A 374 -0.76 -12.28 5.55
C HIS A 374 -1.19 -13.33 4.53
N MET A 375 -1.79 -14.47 4.96
CA MET A 375 -2.34 -15.45 4.03
C MET A 375 -3.45 -14.86 3.15
N LEU A 376 -4.24 -13.92 3.67
CA LEU A 376 -5.25 -13.21 2.87
C LEU A 376 -4.60 -12.17 1.96
N SER A 377 -3.85 -11.21 2.51
CA SER A 377 -3.30 -10.10 1.72
C SER A 377 -2.34 -10.56 0.62
N LEU A 378 -1.53 -11.61 0.87
CA LEU A 378 -0.58 -12.12 -0.11
C LEU A 378 -1.22 -13.08 -1.14
N LEU A 379 -2.34 -13.75 -0.82
CA LEU A 379 -2.90 -14.79 -1.68
C LEU A 379 -4.23 -14.42 -2.35
N LEU A 380 -4.80 -13.25 -2.07
CA LEU A 380 -5.87 -12.66 -2.86
C LEU A 380 -5.36 -12.24 -4.25
N PRO A 381 -6.23 -12.13 -5.28
CA PRO A 381 -5.83 -11.51 -6.55
C PRO A 381 -5.41 -10.05 -6.38
N GLY A 382 -4.58 -9.55 -7.28
CA GLY A 382 -4.07 -8.17 -7.26
C GLY A 382 -2.68 -8.06 -6.64
N GLN A 383 -2.24 -6.86 -6.31
CA GLN A 383 -0.96 -6.57 -5.68
C GLN A 383 -1.03 -6.85 -4.17
N ALA A 384 0.11 -7.05 -3.52
CA ALA A 384 0.20 -7.12 -2.07
C ALA A 384 1.26 -6.14 -1.56
N TYR A 385 0.95 -5.45 -0.47
CA TYR A 385 1.83 -4.47 0.16
C TYR A 385 2.18 -4.91 1.57
N THR A 386 3.44 -4.83 1.90
CA THR A 386 4.00 -5.15 3.22
C THR A 386 4.79 -3.96 3.73
N TYR A 387 4.45 -3.44 4.88
CA TYR A 387 5.22 -2.40 5.56
C TYR A 387 6.40 -3.04 6.30
N TYR A 388 7.58 -2.43 6.26
CA TYR A 388 8.79 -3.02 6.88
C TYR A 388 8.55 -3.48 8.32
N GLY A 389 9.03 -4.67 8.64
CA GLY A 389 8.86 -5.31 9.95
C GLY A 389 7.56 -6.12 10.12
N GLU A 390 6.60 -6.03 9.18
CA GLU A 390 5.41 -6.90 9.23
C GLU A 390 5.78 -8.38 9.12
N GLU A 391 6.76 -8.72 8.31
CA GLU A 391 7.22 -10.09 8.08
C GLU A 391 7.75 -10.78 9.36
N ILE A 392 8.15 -9.98 10.36
CA ILE A 392 8.56 -10.47 11.69
C ILE A 392 7.50 -10.17 12.76
N ALA A 393 6.33 -9.68 12.36
CA ALA A 393 5.26 -9.23 13.25
C ALA A 393 5.73 -8.18 14.28
N MET A 394 6.44 -7.15 13.82
CA MET A 394 6.96 -6.05 14.62
C MET A 394 5.83 -5.25 15.25
N LEU A 395 5.95 -4.90 16.54
CA LEU A 395 4.96 -4.14 17.30
C LEU A 395 5.23 -2.62 17.24
N ASP A 396 4.21 -1.83 17.53
CA ASP A 396 4.36 -0.43 17.87
C ASP A 396 5.21 -0.27 19.11
N SER A 397 6.14 0.67 19.11
CA SER A 397 6.92 1.01 20.28
C SER A 397 6.27 2.15 21.07
N LYS A 398 6.33 2.08 22.37
CA LYS A 398 5.86 3.19 23.19
C LYS A 398 6.87 4.33 23.12
N ILE A 399 6.43 5.49 22.61
CA ILE A 399 7.22 6.72 22.52
C ILE A 399 6.77 7.64 23.67
N SER A 400 7.71 8.20 24.42
CA SER A 400 7.38 9.18 25.44
C SER A 400 7.18 10.57 24.84
N TRP A 401 6.43 11.43 25.53
CA TRP A 401 6.15 12.79 25.07
C TRP A 401 7.39 13.57 24.67
N ASP A 402 8.46 13.48 25.45
CA ASP A 402 9.73 14.16 25.20
C ASP A 402 10.52 13.60 24.02
N ARG A 403 10.13 12.44 23.51
CA ARG A 403 10.74 11.78 22.35
C ARG A 403 9.85 11.80 21.12
N THR A 404 8.62 12.33 21.20
CA THR A 404 7.69 12.45 20.08
C THR A 404 8.21 13.48 19.08
N ILE A 405 8.28 13.09 17.81
CA ILE A 405 8.76 13.93 16.69
C ILE A 405 7.67 14.11 15.62
N ASP A 406 6.65 13.25 15.60
CA ASP A 406 5.53 13.37 14.65
C ASP A 406 4.71 14.63 14.93
N PRO A 407 4.52 15.54 13.93
CA PRO A 407 3.78 16.78 14.11
C PRO A 407 2.33 16.59 14.58
N MET A 408 1.68 15.48 14.20
CA MET A 408 0.34 15.15 14.71
C MET A 408 0.34 14.94 16.23
N GLY A 409 1.36 14.28 16.75
CA GLY A 409 1.56 14.10 18.19
C GLY A 409 2.01 15.39 18.86
N CYS A 410 3.05 16.07 18.32
CA CYS A 410 3.59 17.31 18.84
C CYS A 410 2.54 18.45 18.93
N GLY A 411 1.57 18.44 18.05
CA GLY A 411 0.42 19.37 18.07
C GLY A 411 -0.53 19.17 19.27
N GLN A 412 -0.39 18.09 20.03
CA GLN A 412 -1.27 17.72 21.14
C GLN A 412 -0.70 18.12 22.53
N THR A 413 -1.28 17.58 23.60
CA THR A 413 -0.76 17.70 24.97
C THR A 413 -0.09 16.40 25.39
N SER A 414 0.70 16.41 26.48
CA SER A 414 1.32 15.22 27.05
C SER A 414 0.32 14.10 27.41
N ASP A 415 -0.96 14.46 27.61
CA ASP A 415 -2.00 13.51 28.02
C ASP A 415 -2.76 12.91 26.82
N THR A 416 -2.63 13.49 25.61
CA THR A 416 -3.43 13.11 24.43
C THR A 416 -2.59 12.68 23.23
N TYR A 417 -1.31 13.03 23.15
CA TYR A 417 -0.45 12.80 21.98
C TYR A 417 -0.40 11.34 21.51
N GLU A 418 -0.45 10.37 22.43
CA GLU A 418 -0.41 8.93 22.11
C GLU A 418 -1.55 8.50 21.16
N ASN A 419 -2.67 9.25 21.13
CA ASN A 419 -3.81 8.96 20.26
C ASN A 419 -3.64 9.49 18.83
N PHE A 420 -2.63 10.32 18.59
CA PHE A 420 -2.45 11.02 17.31
C PHE A 420 -1.09 10.73 16.69
N SER A 421 -0.06 10.47 17.52
CA SER A 421 1.30 10.24 17.02
C SER A 421 1.42 8.94 16.22
N ARG A 422 2.04 9.05 15.03
CA ARG A 422 2.39 7.94 14.14
C ARG A 422 3.77 7.34 14.48
N ASP A 423 4.57 7.99 15.32
CA ASP A 423 5.91 7.55 15.75
C ASP A 423 5.97 6.08 16.21
N PRO A 424 4.97 5.55 16.96
CA PRO A 424 4.98 4.15 17.40
C PRO A 424 5.20 3.13 16.29
N ALA A 425 4.68 3.40 15.09
CA ALA A 425 4.82 2.53 13.92
C ALA A 425 6.09 2.78 13.10
N ARG A 426 6.80 3.91 13.32
CA ARG A 426 7.95 4.37 12.51
C ARG A 426 9.31 4.05 13.13
N THR A 427 9.34 3.19 14.17
CA THR A 427 10.53 2.86 14.95
C THR A 427 11.54 1.98 14.20
N PRO A 428 12.82 1.94 14.62
CA PRO A 428 13.87 1.19 13.94
C PRO A 428 13.57 -0.30 13.75
N MET A 429 13.95 -0.82 12.58
CA MET A 429 13.82 -2.23 12.22
C MET A 429 14.64 -3.13 13.14
N GLN A 430 14.07 -4.27 13.53
CA GLN A 430 14.66 -5.22 14.48
C GLN A 430 15.41 -6.34 13.73
N TRP A 431 16.71 -6.12 13.46
CA TRP A 431 17.54 -7.08 12.71
C TRP A 431 18.06 -8.23 13.56
N ASN A 432 18.50 -7.93 14.79
CA ASN A 432 19.10 -8.91 15.71
C ASN A 432 18.95 -8.43 17.18
N ASN A 433 19.53 -9.19 18.11
CA ASN A 433 19.49 -8.89 19.55
C ASN A 433 20.67 -8.04 20.06
N LYS A 434 21.43 -7.40 19.16
CA LYS A 434 22.57 -6.53 19.52
C LYS A 434 22.10 -5.10 19.78
N LEU A 435 23.07 -4.22 20.04
CA LEU A 435 22.84 -2.78 20.24
C LEU A 435 21.87 -2.23 19.19
N SER A 436 20.93 -1.41 19.63
CA SER A 436 19.90 -0.79 18.79
C SER A 436 19.24 -1.76 17.82
N ALA A 437 19.00 -3.01 18.26
CA ALA A 437 18.45 -4.10 17.46
C ALA A 437 19.25 -4.44 16.17
N GLY A 438 20.52 -4.04 16.09
CA GLY A 438 21.34 -4.14 14.88
C GLY A 438 20.95 -3.16 13.78
N PHE A 439 20.07 -2.23 14.08
CA PHE A 439 19.70 -1.12 13.21
C PHE A 439 20.86 -0.13 13.07
N SER A 440 21.48 0.23 14.16
CA SER A 440 22.58 1.19 14.25
C SER A 440 23.73 0.66 15.12
N THR A 441 24.92 1.20 14.90
CA THR A 441 26.06 1.09 15.83
C THR A 441 26.02 2.19 16.91
N ASN A 442 25.11 3.14 16.82
CA ASN A 442 24.84 4.16 17.83
C ASN A 442 23.88 3.62 18.90
N GLU A 443 24.14 3.95 20.15
CA GLU A 443 23.24 3.61 21.26
C GLU A 443 21.94 4.44 21.23
N THR A 444 22.01 5.66 20.69
CA THR A 444 20.87 6.56 20.51
C THR A 444 20.38 6.50 19.08
N THR A 445 19.10 6.16 18.89
CA THR A 445 18.42 6.17 17.60
C THR A 445 17.37 7.28 17.57
N TYR A 446 16.96 7.72 16.38
CA TYR A 446 15.98 8.82 16.20
C TYR A 446 14.67 8.58 16.97
N LEU A 447 14.15 7.36 16.94
CA LEU A 447 13.07 6.84 17.80
C LEU A 447 13.56 5.61 18.56
N PRO A 448 13.04 5.31 19.75
CA PRO A 448 13.48 4.17 20.52
C PRO A 448 13.09 2.84 19.85
N VAL A 449 13.98 1.86 19.91
CA VAL A 449 13.70 0.49 19.48
C VAL A 449 12.72 -0.17 20.44
N HIS A 450 11.78 -0.96 19.94
CA HIS A 450 10.86 -1.72 20.78
C HIS A 450 11.62 -2.75 21.64
N PRO A 451 11.36 -2.85 22.94
CA PRO A 451 12.19 -3.68 23.85
C PRO A 451 12.12 -5.18 23.59
N ASP A 452 11.14 -5.69 22.82
CA ASP A 452 11.06 -7.12 22.47
C ASP A 452 12.03 -7.54 21.36
N TYR A 453 12.82 -6.61 20.80
CA TYR A 453 13.82 -6.92 19.77
C TYR A 453 14.78 -8.04 20.15
N VAL A 454 14.91 -8.33 21.44
CA VAL A 454 15.75 -9.43 21.95
C VAL A 454 15.31 -10.79 21.40
N THR A 455 13.99 -10.97 21.20
CA THR A 455 13.39 -12.23 20.71
C THR A 455 12.53 -12.04 19.45
N ARG A 456 12.15 -10.79 19.11
CA ARG A 456 11.40 -10.45 17.90
C ARG A 456 12.30 -9.70 16.94
N ASN A 457 13.11 -10.43 16.22
CA ASN A 457 14.04 -9.87 15.22
C ASN A 457 14.28 -10.87 14.09
N VAL A 458 14.85 -10.39 13.00
CA VAL A 458 15.12 -11.17 11.79
C VAL A 458 16.04 -12.37 12.08
N GLU A 459 17.17 -12.15 12.79
CA GLU A 459 18.16 -13.20 13.06
C GLU A 459 17.55 -14.30 13.94
N TYR A 460 16.83 -13.94 14.99
CA TYR A 460 16.15 -14.90 15.87
C TYR A 460 15.11 -15.72 15.11
N GLN A 461 14.25 -15.07 14.30
CA GLN A 461 13.19 -15.75 13.57
C GLN A 461 13.72 -16.62 12.42
N LYS A 462 14.85 -16.25 11.80
CA LYS A 462 15.55 -17.12 10.83
C LYS A 462 16.02 -18.43 11.47
N ALA A 463 16.44 -18.40 12.73
CA ALA A 463 16.94 -19.57 13.47
C ALA A 463 15.81 -20.50 13.97
N GLN A 464 14.58 -20.01 14.15
CA GLN A 464 13.46 -20.85 14.62
C GLN A 464 13.03 -21.85 13.53
N GLU A 465 12.48 -23.00 13.92
CA GLU A 465 11.86 -23.96 13.01
C GLU A 465 10.61 -23.36 12.38
N HIS A 466 9.79 -22.68 13.18
CA HIS A 466 8.57 -21.97 12.76
C HIS A 466 8.63 -20.52 13.27
N SER A 467 8.28 -19.56 12.42
CA SER A 467 8.22 -18.14 12.78
C SER A 467 7.36 -17.38 11.75
N ASN A 468 6.92 -16.15 12.10
CA ASN A 468 6.22 -15.26 11.16
C ASN A 468 7.04 -15.05 9.90
N LEU A 469 8.34 -14.78 10.03
CA LEU A 469 9.26 -14.60 8.89
C LEU A 469 9.27 -15.80 7.95
N LYS A 470 9.32 -17.02 8.47
CA LYS A 470 9.32 -18.24 7.63
C LYS A 470 7.96 -18.51 6.99
N THR A 471 6.87 -18.20 7.69
CA THR A 471 5.52 -18.25 7.14
C THR A 471 5.39 -17.24 6.01
N TYR A 472 5.79 -15.99 6.23
CA TYR A 472 5.77 -14.92 5.23
C TYR A 472 6.55 -15.32 3.96
N LYS A 473 7.79 -15.78 4.09
CA LYS A 473 8.61 -16.21 2.94
C LYS A 473 7.95 -17.31 2.11
N LYS A 474 7.33 -18.30 2.77
CA LYS A 474 6.59 -19.37 2.08
C LYS A 474 5.37 -18.83 1.33
N LEU A 475 4.67 -17.84 1.89
CA LEU A 475 3.52 -17.20 1.25
C LEU A 475 3.96 -16.36 0.04
N ALA A 476 5.04 -15.59 0.16
CA ALA A 476 5.61 -14.79 -0.92
C ALA A 476 6.07 -15.69 -2.09
N GLU A 477 6.67 -16.84 -1.81
CA GLU A 477 7.03 -17.81 -2.85
C GLU A 477 5.79 -18.48 -3.48
N LEU A 478 4.81 -18.83 -2.66
CA LEU A 478 3.58 -19.45 -3.13
C LEU A 478 2.78 -18.52 -4.05
N ARG A 479 2.76 -17.21 -3.75
CA ARG A 479 2.10 -16.16 -4.52
C ARG A 479 2.52 -16.13 -6.00
N LYS A 480 3.77 -16.49 -6.32
CA LYS A 480 4.31 -16.49 -7.69
C LYS A 480 3.72 -17.56 -8.60
N GLN A 481 2.98 -18.52 -8.05
CA GLN A 481 2.37 -19.59 -8.86
C GLN A 481 1.19 -19.05 -9.69
N PRO A 482 0.99 -19.58 -10.91
CA PRO A 482 -0.08 -19.13 -11.82
C PRO A 482 -1.48 -19.07 -11.21
N VAL A 483 -1.80 -19.97 -10.29
CA VAL A 483 -3.11 -19.99 -9.61
C VAL A 483 -3.34 -18.74 -8.72
N PHE A 484 -2.29 -18.08 -8.25
CA PHE A 484 -2.41 -16.86 -7.45
C PHE A 484 -2.32 -15.59 -8.29
N THR A 485 -1.58 -15.66 -9.41
CA THR A 485 -1.43 -14.51 -10.30
C THR A 485 -2.58 -14.38 -11.32
N HIS A 486 -3.17 -15.51 -11.75
CA HIS A 486 -4.19 -15.56 -12.82
C HIS A 486 -5.49 -16.30 -12.44
N GLY A 487 -5.50 -16.97 -11.30
CA GLY A 487 -6.65 -17.80 -10.90
C GLY A 487 -7.77 -17.03 -10.25
N ASP A 488 -8.96 -17.64 -10.28
CA ASP A 488 -10.15 -17.15 -9.61
C ASP A 488 -10.06 -17.29 -8.09
N TYR A 489 -10.91 -16.55 -7.38
CA TYR A 489 -11.08 -16.65 -5.94
C TYR A 489 -12.54 -16.93 -5.57
N GLU A 490 -12.75 -17.56 -4.44
CA GLU A 490 -14.05 -17.77 -3.82
C GLU A 490 -13.90 -17.67 -2.30
N LEU A 491 -14.73 -16.85 -1.66
CA LEU A 491 -14.71 -16.64 -0.20
C LEU A 491 -15.95 -17.24 0.46
N LYS A 492 -15.73 -17.91 1.58
CA LYS A 492 -16.81 -18.44 2.45
C LYS A 492 -16.52 -18.12 3.89
N SER A 493 -17.55 -17.71 4.63
CA SER A 493 -17.55 -17.67 6.09
C SER A 493 -18.27 -18.90 6.62
N THR A 494 -17.73 -19.53 7.64
CA THR A 494 -18.27 -20.76 8.25
C THR A 494 -18.05 -20.76 9.77
N ASN A 495 -18.50 -21.82 10.45
CA ASN A 495 -18.33 -21.97 11.90
C ASN A 495 -18.82 -20.75 12.70
N ASN A 496 -20.06 -20.33 12.45
CA ASN A 496 -20.67 -19.12 13.07
C ASN A 496 -19.84 -17.85 12.84
N ASN A 497 -19.29 -17.69 11.64
CA ASN A 497 -18.43 -16.57 11.24
C ASN A 497 -17.05 -16.52 11.95
N ASN A 498 -16.64 -17.62 12.56
CA ASN A 498 -15.31 -17.70 13.20
C ASN A 498 -14.20 -18.01 12.18
N VAL A 499 -14.55 -18.65 11.06
CA VAL A 499 -13.58 -19.16 10.09
C VAL A 499 -13.84 -18.57 8.72
N LEU A 500 -12.82 -17.95 8.15
CA LEU A 500 -12.79 -17.50 6.75
C LEU A 500 -12.08 -18.55 5.90
N ILE A 501 -12.67 -18.88 4.75
CA ILE A 501 -12.08 -19.76 3.75
C ILE A 501 -11.97 -19.02 2.44
N LEU A 502 -10.75 -18.92 1.92
CA LEU A 502 -10.43 -18.44 0.58
C LEU A 502 -9.99 -19.62 -0.27
N LYS A 503 -10.72 -19.91 -1.35
CA LYS A 503 -10.31 -20.86 -2.39
C LYS A 503 -9.68 -20.10 -3.54
N ARG A 504 -8.53 -20.60 -4.04
CA ARG A 504 -7.90 -20.15 -5.28
C ARG A 504 -7.88 -21.31 -6.27
N SER A 505 -8.30 -21.06 -7.50
CA SER A 505 -8.38 -22.08 -8.55
C SER A 505 -8.04 -21.51 -9.92
N LEU A 506 -7.35 -22.32 -10.72
CA LEU A 506 -7.06 -22.05 -12.12
C LEU A 506 -7.22 -23.38 -12.87
N GLN A 507 -7.76 -23.34 -14.08
CA GLN A 507 -7.94 -24.53 -14.89
C GLN A 507 -6.61 -25.28 -15.07
N ASP A 508 -6.65 -26.62 -14.95
CA ASP A 508 -5.50 -27.51 -15.06
C ASP A 508 -4.40 -27.33 -14.00
N HIS A 509 -4.64 -26.51 -12.97
CA HIS A 509 -3.76 -26.31 -11.83
C HIS A 509 -4.32 -26.92 -10.54
N PRO A 510 -3.48 -27.15 -9.52
CA PRO A 510 -3.95 -27.50 -8.18
C PRO A 510 -4.86 -26.42 -7.60
N ILE A 511 -5.84 -26.85 -6.78
CA ILE A 511 -6.69 -25.94 -6.01
C ILE A 511 -6.02 -25.66 -4.67
N TYR A 512 -6.06 -24.42 -4.23
CA TYR A 512 -5.60 -24.03 -2.90
C TYR A 512 -6.77 -23.55 -2.05
N ILE A 513 -6.80 -24.00 -0.80
CA ILE A 513 -7.79 -23.62 0.21
C ILE A 513 -7.04 -22.99 1.37
N ILE A 514 -7.26 -21.70 1.56
CA ILE A 514 -6.69 -20.91 2.65
C ILE A 514 -7.76 -20.81 3.73
N ILE A 515 -7.44 -21.21 4.95
CA ILE A 515 -8.39 -21.25 6.06
C ILE A 515 -7.83 -20.42 7.21
N VAL A 516 -8.59 -19.45 7.66
CA VAL A 516 -8.19 -18.53 8.75
C VAL A 516 -9.21 -18.63 9.87
N ASN A 517 -8.79 -19.13 11.02
CA ASN A 517 -9.57 -19.10 12.24
C ASN A 517 -9.36 -17.75 12.95
N LEU A 518 -10.38 -16.91 12.91
CA LEU A 518 -10.37 -15.58 13.56
C LEU A 518 -10.87 -15.63 15.01
N TRP A 519 -11.21 -16.83 15.51
CA TRP A 519 -11.72 -17.02 16.86
C TRP A 519 -10.60 -17.35 17.87
N ILE A 520 -10.84 -17.00 19.11
CA ILE A 520 -9.93 -17.26 20.23
C ILE A 520 -9.96 -18.69 20.74
N HIS A 521 -10.78 -19.54 20.14
CA HIS A 521 -10.88 -20.97 20.42
C HIS A 521 -10.57 -21.79 19.17
N ARG A 522 -10.25 -23.07 19.40
CA ARG A 522 -10.09 -24.03 18.30
C ARG A 522 -11.40 -24.28 17.57
N GLU A 523 -11.32 -24.46 16.25
CA GLU A 523 -12.45 -24.78 15.39
C GLU A 523 -12.26 -26.14 14.71
N GLN A 524 -13.37 -26.88 14.57
CA GLN A 524 -13.41 -28.12 13.82
C GLN A 524 -13.80 -27.81 12.38
N ILE A 525 -12.94 -28.15 11.44
CA ILE A 525 -13.10 -27.84 10.02
C ILE A 525 -13.59 -29.07 9.27
N ASN A 526 -14.66 -28.90 8.48
CA ASN A 526 -15.19 -29.88 7.56
C ASN A 526 -15.41 -29.24 6.17
N LEU A 527 -14.62 -29.65 5.19
CA LEU A 527 -14.66 -29.11 3.83
C LEU A 527 -15.50 -29.98 2.88
N THR A 528 -16.04 -31.14 3.34
CA THR A 528 -16.73 -32.12 2.47
C THR A 528 -17.96 -31.53 1.81
N SER A 529 -18.78 -30.79 2.56
CA SER A 529 -20.00 -30.16 2.02
C SER A 529 -19.70 -28.90 1.21
N LEU A 530 -18.59 -28.21 1.53
CA LEU A 530 -18.20 -26.97 0.85
C LEU A 530 -17.53 -27.25 -0.50
N TYR A 531 -16.75 -28.34 -0.57
CA TYR A 531 -15.94 -28.70 -1.74
C TYR A 531 -15.98 -30.24 -1.96
N PRO A 532 -17.13 -30.80 -2.37
CA PRO A 532 -17.33 -32.24 -2.50
C PRO A 532 -16.36 -32.89 -3.49
N ASP A 533 -16.01 -32.18 -4.54
CA ASP A 533 -15.17 -32.66 -5.65
C ASP A 533 -13.65 -32.65 -5.35
N LEU A 534 -13.22 -32.11 -4.21
CA LEU A 534 -11.82 -32.20 -3.80
C LEU A 534 -11.47 -33.62 -3.31
N ASN A 535 -10.23 -34.02 -3.53
CA ASN A 535 -9.67 -35.27 -2.98
C ASN A 535 -9.75 -35.27 -1.43
N ASP A 536 -9.81 -36.49 -0.85
CA ASP A 536 -10.10 -36.67 0.58
C ASP A 536 -8.97 -36.24 1.52
N ASN A 537 -7.72 -36.30 1.08
CA ASN A 537 -6.55 -35.83 1.84
C ASN A 537 -5.91 -34.66 1.14
N LEU A 538 -5.79 -33.54 1.86
CA LEU A 538 -5.24 -32.29 1.37
C LEU A 538 -3.83 -32.09 1.92
N GLU A 539 -2.90 -31.69 1.06
CA GLU A 539 -1.52 -31.37 1.42
C GLU A 539 -1.45 -30.04 2.18
N ILE A 540 -0.76 -30.02 3.32
CA ILE A 540 -0.44 -28.77 4.05
C ILE A 540 0.75 -28.11 3.37
N VAL A 541 0.56 -26.92 2.81
CA VAL A 541 1.61 -26.16 2.13
C VAL A 541 2.24 -25.14 3.07
N VAL A 542 1.41 -24.35 3.76
CA VAL A 542 1.84 -23.33 4.72
C VAL A 542 0.88 -23.38 5.92
N TYR A 543 1.38 -23.16 7.10
CA TYR A 543 0.58 -22.94 8.30
C TYR A 543 1.19 -21.81 9.15
N SER A 544 0.34 -21.14 9.93
CA SER A 544 0.71 -20.02 10.77
C SER A 544 1.69 -20.43 11.87
N SER A 545 2.53 -19.52 12.33
CA SER A 545 3.57 -19.76 13.35
C SER A 545 3.01 -20.24 14.69
N ASN A 546 1.73 -19.98 14.97
CA ASN A 546 1.00 -20.42 16.17
C ASN A 546 0.25 -21.76 15.99
N ALA A 547 0.39 -22.41 14.84
CA ALA A 547 -0.20 -23.73 14.55
C ALA A 547 0.88 -24.82 14.64
N ILE A 548 0.47 -26.03 15.05
CA ILE A 548 1.35 -27.19 15.11
C ILE A 548 0.70 -28.35 14.36
N TYR A 549 1.41 -28.85 13.36
CA TYR A 549 1.03 -30.04 12.60
C TYR A 549 2.18 -31.04 12.60
N THR A 550 1.84 -32.29 12.90
CA THR A 550 2.79 -33.42 12.87
C THR A 550 2.72 -34.24 11.60
N THR A 551 1.77 -33.92 10.72
CA THR A 551 1.54 -34.56 9.42
C THR A 551 1.55 -33.54 8.31
N ASN A 552 1.95 -33.95 7.11
CA ASN A 552 1.96 -33.09 5.92
C ASN A 552 0.59 -33.04 5.19
N THR A 553 -0.42 -33.72 5.73
CA THR A 553 -1.77 -33.76 5.15
C THR A 553 -2.83 -33.72 6.23
N VAL A 554 -4.02 -33.23 5.87
CA VAL A 554 -5.22 -33.30 6.68
C VAL A 554 -6.36 -33.93 5.89
N PRO A 555 -7.28 -34.71 6.54
CA PRO A 555 -8.46 -35.21 5.89
C PRO A 555 -9.46 -34.08 5.61
N LYS A 556 -10.03 -34.02 4.41
CA LYS A 556 -11.05 -33.04 4.00
C LYS A 556 -12.26 -33.02 4.95
N SER A 557 -12.60 -34.18 5.49
CA SER A 557 -13.84 -34.39 6.26
C SER A 557 -13.78 -33.84 7.68
N ASN A 558 -12.60 -33.81 8.31
CA ASN A 558 -12.51 -33.44 9.72
C ASN A 558 -11.05 -33.19 10.16
N PHE A 559 -10.73 -31.99 10.56
CA PHE A 559 -9.48 -31.62 11.25
C PHE A 559 -9.69 -30.42 12.17
N ILE A 560 -8.76 -30.21 13.06
CA ILE A 560 -8.83 -29.11 14.05
C ILE A 560 -7.86 -28.01 13.62
N LEU A 561 -8.35 -26.77 13.61
CA LEU A 561 -7.56 -25.55 13.50
C LEU A 561 -7.55 -24.84 14.83
N THR A 562 -6.36 -24.63 15.40
CA THR A 562 -6.19 -23.99 16.71
C THR A 562 -6.63 -22.52 16.69
N ALA A 563 -6.73 -21.92 17.88
CA ALA A 563 -7.16 -20.52 18.06
C ALA A 563 -6.28 -19.55 17.25
N ASN A 564 -6.90 -18.65 16.51
CA ASN A 564 -6.24 -17.64 15.65
C ASN A 564 -5.22 -18.22 14.65
N ALA A 565 -5.26 -19.51 14.39
CA ALA A 565 -4.35 -20.16 13.44
C ALA A 565 -4.89 -20.12 12.02
N ALA A 566 -3.99 -20.26 11.06
CA ALA A 566 -4.31 -20.27 9.65
C ALA A 566 -3.52 -21.36 8.90
N LEU A 567 -4.04 -21.77 7.76
CA LEU A 567 -3.56 -22.93 7.02
C LEU A 567 -3.80 -22.75 5.52
N VAL A 568 -2.80 -23.07 4.71
CA VAL A 568 -2.92 -23.20 3.25
C VAL A 568 -2.86 -24.66 2.87
N LEU A 569 -3.93 -25.16 2.30
CA LEU A 569 -4.08 -26.53 1.82
C LEU A 569 -4.03 -26.60 0.29
N LYS A 570 -3.41 -27.62 -0.25
CA LYS A 570 -3.38 -27.92 -1.69
C LYS A 570 -4.14 -29.21 -1.97
N GLY A 571 -5.06 -29.14 -2.92
CA GLY A 571 -5.87 -30.25 -3.35
C GLY A 571 -5.96 -30.38 -4.86
N LYS A 572 -6.62 -31.44 -5.31
CA LYS A 572 -6.94 -31.69 -6.72
C LYS A 572 -8.42 -32.07 -6.83
N LEU A 573 -9.03 -31.76 -7.97
CA LEU A 573 -10.38 -32.28 -8.27
C LEU A 573 -10.29 -33.77 -8.50
N ASN A 574 -11.20 -34.52 -7.90
CA ASN A 574 -11.44 -35.88 -8.27
C ASN A 574 -11.91 -35.91 -9.73
N LYS A 575 -11.25 -36.64 -10.59
CA LYS A 575 -11.75 -36.84 -11.96
C LYS A 575 -13.17 -37.39 -11.85
N SER A 576 -14.16 -36.66 -12.34
CA SER A 576 -15.51 -37.16 -12.52
C SER A 576 -15.40 -38.44 -13.34
N THR A 577 -15.75 -39.57 -12.75
CA THR A 577 -16.02 -40.79 -13.46
C THR A 577 -17.33 -40.55 -14.20
N THR A 578 -17.24 -39.95 -15.38
CA THR A 578 -18.34 -39.99 -16.32
C THR A 578 -18.50 -41.46 -16.70
N LEU A 579 -19.52 -42.09 -16.15
CA LEU A 579 -20.04 -43.32 -16.68
C LEU A 579 -20.34 -43.08 -18.17
N PRO A 580 -19.90 -43.96 -19.06
CA PRO A 580 -20.27 -43.84 -20.47
C PRO A 580 -21.80 -43.85 -20.58
N PRO A 581 -22.41 -43.07 -21.48
CA PRO A 581 -23.84 -43.09 -21.67
C PRO A 581 -24.21 -44.51 -22.12
N THR A 582 -24.96 -45.19 -21.30
CA THR A 582 -25.58 -46.47 -21.65
C THR A 582 -26.59 -46.16 -22.75
N SER A 583 -26.20 -46.48 -23.98
CA SER A 583 -27.08 -46.49 -25.11
C SER A 583 -28.03 -47.69 -24.97
N THR A 584 -29.27 -47.42 -24.68
CA THR A 584 -30.37 -48.31 -25.06
C THR A 584 -31.54 -47.47 -25.51
N VAL A 585 -31.63 -47.37 -26.79
CA VAL A 585 -32.90 -47.11 -27.48
C VAL A 585 -33.54 -48.45 -27.76
N PRO A 586 -34.85 -48.62 -27.55
CA PRO A 586 -35.65 -49.19 -28.59
C PRO A 586 -36.78 -48.26 -29.01
N ALA A 587 -36.86 -48.10 -30.31
CA ALA A 587 -37.97 -47.50 -30.99
C ALA A 587 -39.22 -48.34 -30.83
N THR A 588 -40.36 -47.73 -30.54
CA THR A 588 -41.64 -48.23 -31.01
C THR A 588 -42.57 -47.07 -31.37
N SER A 589 -42.94 -47.12 -32.60
CA SER A 589 -43.95 -46.29 -33.26
C SER A 589 -45.35 -46.65 -32.76
N THR A 590 -46.23 -45.67 -32.56
CA THR A 590 -47.63 -45.78 -32.95
C THR A 590 -48.25 -44.41 -33.21
N LYS A 591 -48.94 -44.41 -34.30
CA LYS A 591 -49.74 -43.37 -34.94
C LYS A 591 -51.08 -43.14 -34.28
N SER A 592 -51.63 -41.99 -34.61
CA SER A 592 -53.04 -41.61 -34.87
C SER A 592 -53.71 -40.86 -33.71
N THR A 593 -54.53 -39.89 -33.82
CA THR A 593 -55.26 -39.19 -34.88
C THR A 593 -56.04 -38.04 -34.20
N THR A 594 -56.13 -36.91 -34.88
CA THR A 594 -57.27 -35.99 -35.00
C THR A 594 -58.09 -35.63 -33.74
N ASP A 595 -58.39 -34.36 -33.42
CA ASP A 595 -59.28 -33.45 -34.13
C ASP A 595 -59.26 -32.03 -33.57
N ASN A 596 -59.29 -31.13 -34.49
CA ASN A 596 -59.93 -29.83 -34.62
C ASN A 596 -60.70 -29.21 -33.42
N THR A 597 -60.43 -27.91 -33.13
CA THR A 597 -61.33 -26.82 -33.57
C THR A 597 -60.73 -25.42 -33.20
N ASN A 598 -60.52 -24.62 -34.22
CA ASN A 598 -60.86 -23.23 -34.50
C ASN A 598 -61.01 -22.23 -33.32
N SER A 599 -60.20 -21.18 -33.35
CA SER A 599 -60.59 -19.84 -33.89
C SER A 599 -59.43 -18.82 -33.73
N SER A 600 -59.00 -18.34 -34.86
CA SER A 600 -58.40 -17.02 -35.05
C SER A 600 -59.47 -15.98 -35.37
N PRO A 601 -59.25 -14.69 -35.67
CA PRO A 601 -58.02 -13.90 -35.71
C PRO A 601 -58.21 -12.41 -35.26
N THR A 602 -57.14 -11.65 -35.25
CA THR A 602 -56.95 -10.31 -35.93
C THR A 602 -55.70 -9.67 -35.32
N ASP A 603 -54.63 -9.53 -36.06
CA ASP A 603 -54.16 -8.52 -37.03
C ASP A 603 -54.18 -7.08 -36.52
N THR A 604 -53.02 -6.48 -36.46
CA THR A 604 -52.53 -5.28 -37.19
C THR A 604 -51.12 -4.92 -36.72
N THR A 605 -50.17 -5.18 -37.46
CA THR A 605 -49.20 -4.53 -38.39
C THR A 605 -48.84 -3.07 -38.17
N ILE A 606 -47.49 -2.88 -38.25
CA ILE A 606 -46.74 -1.82 -38.99
C ILE A 606 -46.59 -0.49 -38.23
N SER A 607 -45.45 0.21 -38.17
CA SER A 607 -44.15 0.20 -38.90
C SER A 607 -43.22 1.24 -38.27
N SER A 608 -41.96 1.03 -38.54
CA SER A 608 -40.82 1.98 -38.49
C SER A 608 -41.11 3.37 -39.04
N ILE A 609 -40.42 4.39 -38.55
CA ILE A 609 -39.75 5.46 -39.34
C ILE A 609 -38.88 6.32 -38.39
N LYS A 610 -37.60 6.49 -38.78
CA LYS A 610 -36.63 7.52 -38.43
C LYS A 610 -36.57 8.45 -39.66
N PRO A 611 -35.85 9.60 -39.71
CA PRO A 611 -35.65 10.77 -38.83
C PRO A 611 -35.97 12.10 -39.56
N SER A 612 -35.84 13.25 -38.93
CA SER A 612 -35.11 14.42 -39.41
C SER A 612 -35.47 15.73 -38.70
N ASP A 613 -34.41 16.40 -38.32
CA ASP A 613 -34.06 17.83 -38.40
C ASP A 613 -35.11 18.95 -38.38
N LYS A 614 -34.69 19.92 -37.60
CA LYS A 614 -34.66 21.39 -37.81
C LYS A 614 -35.59 22.29 -37.01
N THR A 615 -34.88 23.04 -36.17
CA THR A 615 -34.82 24.52 -36.05
C THR A 615 -36.05 25.33 -35.61
N THR A 616 -35.72 26.20 -34.70
CA THR A 616 -36.01 27.64 -34.48
C THR A 616 -37.15 28.04 -33.57
N SER A 617 -36.68 28.78 -32.64
CA SER A 617 -37.08 30.13 -32.13
C SER A 617 -38.33 30.31 -31.25
N SER A 618 -37.97 30.80 -30.09
CA SER A 618 -38.43 32.05 -29.46
C SER A 618 -39.83 32.15 -28.91
N THR A 619 -39.82 32.76 -27.78
CA THR A 619 -40.67 33.77 -27.12
C THR A 619 -41.54 33.33 -25.97
N THR A 620 -41.08 33.80 -24.82
CA THR A 620 -41.74 34.68 -23.83
C THR A 620 -43.07 34.28 -23.24
N ASN A 621 -43.04 34.37 -21.96
CA ASN A 621 -43.93 35.05 -21.02
C ASN A 621 -44.63 34.25 -19.97
N LYS A 622 -44.23 34.61 -18.75
CA LYS A 622 -44.98 35.09 -17.60
C LYS A 622 -45.95 34.15 -16.89
N SER A 623 -45.57 33.89 -15.66
CA SER A 623 -46.20 34.38 -14.40
C SER A 623 -47.50 33.70 -14.00
N GLU A 624 -47.53 33.13 -12.84
CA GLU A 624 -48.36 33.54 -11.73
C GLU A 624 -48.30 32.56 -10.55
N THR A 625 -47.81 33.04 -9.43
CA THR A 625 -48.15 32.64 -8.06
C THR A 625 -49.38 33.43 -7.62
N PRO A 626 -49.96 33.24 -6.43
CA PRO A 626 -50.23 32.19 -5.48
C PRO A 626 -51.76 32.07 -5.14
N PRO A 627 -52.26 31.53 -4.04
CA PRO A 627 -52.34 32.24 -2.78
C PRO A 627 -52.16 31.41 -1.47
N THR A 628 -51.64 32.15 -0.51
CA THR A 628 -51.70 32.04 0.93
C THR A 628 -53.15 31.98 1.50
N ASN A 629 -53.28 31.31 2.68
CA ASN A 629 -54.06 31.79 3.86
C ASN A 629 -53.62 30.94 5.06
N SER A 630 -52.92 31.43 6.04
CA SER A 630 -53.17 32.21 7.27
C SER A 630 -54.45 31.85 8.04
N THR A 631 -54.28 31.49 9.30
CA THR A 631 -54.84 32.03 10.53
C THR A 631 -54.35 31.21 11.72
N GLU A 632 -53.56 31.80 12.57
CA GLU A 632 -53.79 32.39 13.92
C GLU A 632 -54.21 31.41 14.99
N SER A 633 -53.30 31.23 15.93
CA SER A 633 -53.23 31.65 17.33
C SER A 633 -54.21 30.98 18.29
N THR A 634 -53.70 30.40 19.34
CA THR A 634 -53.87 30.89 20.71
C THR A 634 -53.01 30.10 21.70
N THR A 635 -52.41 30.86 22.55
CA THR A 635 -51.75 30.56 23.81
C THR A 635 -52.66 29.77 24.79
N GLU A 636 -52.07 28.84 25.57
CA GLU A 636 -52.14 28.91 27.02
C GLU A 636 -51.21 27.94 27.72
N LYS A 637 -50.72 28.43 28.82
CA LYS A 637 -49.82 27.85 29.82
C LYS A 637 -50.48 26.72 30.59
N SER A 638 -49.70 25.80 31.05
CA SER A 638 -49.45 25.42 32.44
C SER A 638 -49.26 23.91 32.63
N GLY A 639 -48.27 23.57 33.41
CA GLY A 639 -48.42 22.62 34.49
C GLY A 639 -47.57 21.37 34.36
N THR A 640 -46.38 21.40 34.92
CA THR A 640 -45.70 20.21 35.48
C THR A 640 -46.61 19.48 36.48
N PRO A 641 -46.52 18.15 36.60
CA PRO A 641 -45.78 17.66 37.73
C PRO A 641 -44.88 16.42 37.46
N SER A 642 -43.80 16.45 38.17
CA SER A 642 -42.91 15.38 38.53
C SER A 642 -43.62 14.12 39.00
N THR A 643 -43.11 12.96 38.57
CA THR A 643 -43.19 11.73 39.36
C THR A 643 -41.87 11.02 39.33
N GLU A 644 -41.24 11.06 40.49
CA GLU A 644 -40.20 10.14 40.94
C GLU A 644 -40.71 8.70 40.84
N SER A 645 -39.86 7.80 40.38
CA SER A 645 -39.98 6.39 40.71
C SER A 645 -38.60 5.86 41.12
N THR A 646 -38.56 5.67 42.40
CA THR A 646 -37.65 4.98 43.28
C THR A 646 -37.01 3.73 42.70
N ILE A 647 -35.72 3.68 42.75
CA ILE A 647 -34.87 2.47 42.58
C ILE A 647 -34.76 1.79 43.95
N SER A 648 -35.24 0.55 44.00
CA SER A 648 -34.98 -0.36 45.13
C SER A 648 -33.68 -1.10 44.92
N THR A 649 -32.74 -0.80 45.75
CA THR A 649 -31.53 -1.60 46.02
C THR A 649 -31.88 -2.79 46.87
N THR A 650 -31.61 -3.98 46.41
CA THR A 650 -31.52 -5.19 47.24
C THR A 650 -30.07 -5.68 47.26
N THR A 651 -29.45 -5.44 48.38
CA THR A 651 -28.21 -6.08 48.84
C THR A 651 -28.54 -7.50 49.34
N ASN A 652 -27.78 -8.48 48.84
CA ASN A 652 -27.65 -9.76 49.57
C ASN A 652 -26.16 -10.05 49.82
N LYS A 653 -25.86 -10.04 51.13
CA LYS A 653 -24.72 -10.61 51.79
C LYS A 653 -24.89 -12.11 51.91
N SER A 654 -23.82 -12.87 51.76
CA SER A 654 -23.47 -14.06 52.60
C SER A 654 -22.07 -14.51 52.18
N GLU A 655 -21.13 -14.41 53.01
CA GLU A 655 -20.64 -15.27 54.08
C GLU A 655 -19.48 -16.16 53.64
N THR A 656 -18.29 -15.82 54.05
CA THR A 656 -17.17 -16.70 54.35
C THR A 656 -17.41 -17.33 55.76
N PRO A 657 -16.88 -18.47 56.17
CA PRO A 657 -15.52 -18.84 56.43
C PRO A 657 -15.27 -20.40 56.41
N PRO A 658 -14.28 -21.05 57.10
CA PRO A 658 -13.13 -20.54 57.82
C PRO A 658 -11.77 -21.29 57.58
N THR A 659 -10.74 -20.68 58.12
CA THR A 659 -9.40 -21.02 58.47
C THR A 659 -9.10 -22.41 59.10
N ASN A 660 -7.85 -22.89 58.91
CA ASN A 660 -6.94 -23.40 59.96
C ASN A 660 -5.49 -23.37 59.39
N SER A 661 -4.60 -22.60 59.87
CA SER A 661 -3.68 -22.55 61.06
C SER A 661 -2.74 -23.75 61.17
N THR A 662 -1.47 -23.45 61.20
CA THR A 662 -0.43 -23.72 62.22
C THR A 662 0.87 -23.07 61.72
N GLU A 663 1.38 -22.07 62.38
CA GLU A 663 2.40 -21.98 63.48
C GLU A 663 3.69 -22.75 63.13
N THR A 664 4.85 -22.20 63.22
CA THR A 664 5.62 -21.69 64.42
C THR A 664 6.95 -21.10 63.93
N THR A 665 7.35 -20.05 64.43
CA THR A 665 8.26 -19.50 65.45
C THR A 665 9.60 -18.93 64.97
N THR A 666 9.77 -17.67 65.30
CA THR A 666 10.80 -16.94 66.14
C THR A 666 12.23 -16.95 65.56
N GLN A 667 13.00 -15.88 65.62
CA GLN A 667 13.25 -14.78 66.56
C GLN A 667 14.00 -13.62 65.84
N LYS A 668 13.65 -12.38 66.14
CA LYS A 668 14.36 -11.27 66.81
C LYS A 668 15.85 -11.09 66.46
N SER A 669 16.38 -9.90 66.15
CA SER A 669 16.38 -8.57 66.75
C SER A 669 17.29 -7.69 65.85
N GLY A 670 17.29 -6.44 65.78
CA GLY A 670 16.92 -5.32 66.52
C GLY A 670 17.44 -4.07 65.88
N THR A 671 16.66 -3.05 65.94
CA THR A 671 16.99 -1.65 65.65
C THR A 671 17.79 -1.07 66.86
N PRO A 672 18.59 0.00 66.71
CA PRO A 672 18.04 1.33 66.95
C PRO A 672 18.56 2.47 66.02
N SER A 673 17.66 3.37 65.62
CA SER A 673 17.40 4.72 66.11
C SER A 673 18.50 5.76 65.98
N THR A 674 18.15 6.73 65.16
CA THR A 674 18.28 8.21 65.30
C THR A 674 19.60 8.87 65.62
N LYS A 675 19.99 9.85 64.77
CA LYS A 675 19.99 11.28 65.14
C LYS A 675 20.32 12.19 63.95
N SER A 676 19.42 13.11 63.69
CA SER A 676 19.60 14.37 63.00
C SER A 676 20.57 15.28 63.72
N ILE A 677 21.39 16.02 62.99
CA ILE A 677 21.86 17.38 63.36
C ILE A 677 22.19 18.15 62.07
N SER A 678 21.64 19.31 62.02
CA SER A 678 21.73 20.40 61.05
C SER A 678 23.01 21.26 61.24
N THR A 679 23.19 22.17 60.24
CA THR A 679 23.97 23.44 60.23
C THR A 679 25.40 23.30 59.72
N THR A 680 25.95 24.15 58.89
CA THR A 680 25.84 25.50 58.40
C THR A 680 26.99 25.72 57.44
N THR A 681 26.73 26.52 56.41
CA THR A 681 27.58 27.50 55.69
C THR A 681 29.07 27.53 55.97
N GLU A 682 29.85 27.58 54.87
CA GLU A 682 30.79 28.65 54.60
C GLU A 682 31.51 28.48 53.25
N LYS A 683 31.55 29.61 52.50
CA LYS A 683 32.39 29.87 51.37
C LYS A 683 33.67 30.58 51.89
N PRO A 684 34.86 30.35 51.30
CA PRO A 684 35.66 31.47 50.86
C PRO A 684 36.28 31.28 49.46
N GLU A 685 36.15 32.25 48.60
CA GLU A 685 37.08 33.25 48.10
C GLU A 685 38.46 32.79 47.58
N THR A 686 38.58 33.07 46.26
CA THR A 686 39.68 33.75 45.49
C THR A 686 41.16 33.51 45.79
N SER A 687 41.89 33.20 44.73
CA SER A 687 43.16 33.91 44.33
C SER A 687 43.54 33.41 42.91
N THR A 688 43.43 34.25 41.89
CA THR A 688 44.39 35.11 41.20
C THR A 688 45.75 34.51 40.86
N THR A 689 46.04 34.55 39.61
CA THR A 689 47.12 35.10 38.77
C THR A 689 47.82 34.04 37.96
N ASN A 690 48.05 34.11 36.68
CA ASN A 690 48.71 35.08 35.84
C ASN A 690 48.64 34.67 34.37
N SER A 691 48.34 35.62 33.53
CA SER A 691 48.72 35.59 32.10
C SER A 691 50.17 36.00 31.91
N PRO A 692 50.81 35.70 30.78
CA PRO A 692 51.27 36.83 29.98
C PRO A 692 50.95 36.74 28.46
N LYS A 693 50.72 37.92 28.04
CA LYS A 693 50.59 38.58 26.75
C LYS A 693 51.54 38.20 25.61
N THR A 694 50.94 38.45 24.42
CA THR A 694 51.45 39.06 23.17
C THR A 694 52.21 38.12 22.25
N THR A 695 51.91 38.14 20.94
CA THR A 695 51.97 39.25 19.96
C THR A 695 51.22 38.88 18.69
N ALA A 696 50.72 39.93 18.04
CA ALA A 696 50.04 39.98 16.75
C ALA A 696 51.00 39.78 15.56
N THR A 697 50.39 39.69 14.42
CA THR A 697 50.75 39.98 12.99
C THR A 697 50.76 38.67 12.18
N ASP A 698 50.23 38.57 10.99
CA ASP A 698 49.88 39.43 9.88
C ASP A 698 49.02 38.61 8.90
N LYS A 699 48.15 39.34 8.22
CA LYS A 699 47.47 38.90 7.00
C LYS A 699 48.41 39.16 5.81
N PRO A 700 48.44 38.38 4.77
CA PRO A 700 48.37 38.92 3.43
C PRO A 700 47.38 38.18 2.52
N GLU A 701 46.46 38.92 1.95
CA GLU A 701 46.34 39.35 0.55
C GLU A 701 46.25 38.25 -0.54
N THR A 702 45.12 38.34 -1.23
CA THR A 702 44.84 37.77 -2.56
C THR A 702 45.85 38.27 -3.62
N PRO A 703 46.03 37.49 -4.70
CA PRO A 703 45.98 38.16 -6.01
C PRO A 703 45.07 37.46 -7.03
N ASP A 704 44.50 38.34 -7.79
CA ASP A 704 43.68 38.23 -8.96
C ASP A 704 44.44 37.76 -10.23
N ILE A 705 43.64 37.19 -11.18
CA ILE A 705 43.67 37.35 -12.65
C ILE A 705 44.69 36.53 -13.45
N ASN A 706 44.22 35.60 -14.34
CA ASN A 706 44.10 35.70 -15.81
C ASN A 706 44.15 34.33 -16.50
N SER A 707 43.13 34.08 -17.29
CA SER A 707 43.12 33.14 -18.46
C SER A 707 43.97 33.68 -19.60
N PRO A 708 44.19 33.02 -20.75
CA PRO A 708 44.03 31.61 -21.16
C PRO A 708 45.27 31.11 -21.97
N LYS A 709 45.32 29.78 -22.30
CA LYS A 709 45.86 29.34 -23.60
C LYS A 709 45.58 27.87 -23.88
N THR A 710 44.91 27.66 -24.95
CA THR A 710 44.84 26.50 -25.84
C THR A 710 46.19 25.87 -26.14
N THR A 711 46.24 24.56 -26.12
CA THR A 711 47.01 23.79 -27.11
C THR A 711 46.46 22.37 -27.28
N THR A 712 46.32 22.00 -28.52
CA THR A 712 45.86 20.82 -29.21
C THR A 712 46.76 19.60 -29.06
N THR A 713 46.08 18.41 -29.32
CA THR A 713 46.59 17.15 -29.90
C THR A 713 47.48 16.27 -29.01
N GLU A 714 47.12 15.03 -28.82
CA GLU A 714 47.33 13.87 -29.68
C GLU A 714 46.77 12.59 -29.07
N LYS A 715 46.22 11.76 -29.97
CA LYS A 715 45.80 10.38 -29.75
C LYS A 715 46.97 9.47 -30.02
N PRO A 716 47.18 8.41 -29.28
CA PRO A 716 47.88 7.25 -29.88
C PRO A 716 47.02 5.98 -29.86
N LYS A 717 47.33 5.23 -30.89
CA LYS A 717 46.86 4.02 -31.47
C LYS A 717 46.87 2.79 -30.55
N THR A 718 45.90 1.94 -30.88
CA THR A 718 45.80 0.48 -30.74
C THR A 718 47.13 -0.30 -30.73
N THR A 719 47.22 -1.27 -29.80
CA THR A 719 47.84 -2.57 -30.07
C THR A 719 47.01 -3.68 -29.39
N THR A 720 46.67 -4.63 -30.21
CA THR A 720 46.14 -5.95 -29.94
C THR A 720 47.12 -6.78 -29.12
N ASP A 721 46.62 -7.50 -28.12
CA ASP A 721 47.08 -8.86 -27.91
C ASP A 721 46.04 -9.76 -27.28
N SER A 722 45.88 -10.89 -27.90
CA SER A 722 45.04 -12.02 -27.58
C SER A 722 45.61 -12.83 -26.41
N ASN A 723 44.74 -13.35 -25.53
CA ASN A 723 44.74 -14.78 -25.16
C ASN A 723 43.64 -15.16 -24.17
N ASN A 724 42.81 -16.06 -24.65
CA ASN A 724 42.19 -17.23 -24.03
C ASN A 724 42.01 -17.29 -22.51
N TYR A 725 40.76 -17.45 -22.03
CA TYR A 725 40.32 -18.75 -21.48
C TYR A 725 38.79 -18.89 -21.50
N SER A 726 38.40 -20.04 -21.94
CA SER A 726 37.13 -20.70 -22.12
C SER A 726 36.27 -20.85 -20.86
N GLY A 727 34.94 -20.88 -21.06
CA GLY A 727 34.13 -21.85 -20.37
C GLY A 727 32.70 -21.47 -20.01
N LEU A 728 31.75 -21.99 -20.83
CA LEU A 728 30.41 -22.48 -20.44
C LEU A 728 29.40 -21.46 -19.87
N THR A 729 28.19 -21.31 -20.37
CA THR A 729 27.19 -22.23 -20.87
C THR A 729 26.04 -21.48 -21.55
N THR A 730 25.72 -21.82 -22.76
CA THR A 730 24.47 -21.44 -23.43
C THR A 730 23.72 -22.71 -23.79
N THR A 731 22.61 -23.01 -23.17
CA THR A 731 21.75 -24.15 -23.49
C THR A 731 20.28 -23.81 -23.66
N SER A 732 19.91 -22.60 -24.02
CA SER A 732 18.49 -22.31 -24.39
C SER A 732 18.27 -21.74 -25.79
N SER A 733 19.32 -21.37 -26.50
CA SER A 733 19.20 -20.82 -27.86
C SER A 733 19.30 -21.85 -28.99
N PHE A 734 19.75 -23.08 -28.69
CA PHE A 734 19.98 -24.12 -29.72
C PHE A 734 18.72 -24.87 -30.15
N ASN A 735 17.67 -24.91 -29.30
CA ASN A 735 16.45 -25.64 -29.67
C ASN A 735 15.48 -24.79 -30.55
N PHE A 736 15.59 -23.47 -30.53
CA PHE A 736 14.74 -22.62 -31.37
C PHE A 736 15.25 -22.52 -32.82
N ILE A 737 16.56 -22.56 -33.00
CA ILE A 737 17.18 -22.49 -34.33
C ILE A 737 17.07 -23.84 -35.06
N LEU A 738 17.04 -24.96 -34.36
CA LEU A 738 16.88 -26.28 -34.96
C LEU A 738 15.46 -26.53 -35.50
N ILE A 739 14.43 -26.00 -34.83
CA ILE A 739 13.05 -26.15 -35.27
C ILE A 739 12.76 -25.24 -36.48
N THR A 740 13.32 -24.03 -36.50
CA THR A 740 13.16 -23.11 -37.67
C THR A 740 13.95 -23.55 -38.86
N THR A 741 15.14 -24.14 -38.68
CA THR A 741 15.98 -24.63 -39.80
C THR A 741 15.41 -25.91 -40.42
N LEU A 742 14.76 -26.78 -39.63
CA LEU A 742 14.08 -27.96 -40.16
C LEU A 742 12.83 -27.60 -40.97
N THR A 743 12.08 -26.56 -40.54
CA THR A 743 10.87 -26.13 -41.24
C THR A 743 11.19 -25.46 -42.59
N VAL A 744 12.32 -24.77 -42.71
CA VAL A 744 12.72 -24.10 -43.95
C VAL A 744 13.37 -25.05 -44.98
N ILE A 745 13.96 -26.16 -44.52
CA ILE A 745 14.66 -27.13 -45.40
C ILE A 745 13.71 -28.22 -45.97
N ILE A 746 12.67 -28.59 -45.22
CA ILE A 746 11.75 -29.67 -45.63
C ILE A 746 10.59 -29.18 -46.48
N PHE A 747 10.13 -27.96 -46.31
CA PHE A 747 8.94 -27.40 -47.00
C PHE A 747 9.15 -27.13 -48.50
N PRO A 748 10.29 -26.67 -48.99
CA PRO A 748 10.46 -26.44 -50.44
C PRO A 748 10.47 -27.71 -51.30
N GLU A 749 11.06 -28.79 -50.81
CA GLU A 749 11.12 -30.06 -51.54
C GLU A 749 9.75 -30.77 -51.57
N PHE A 750 8.93 -30.59 -50.55
CA PHE A 750 7.55 -31.11 -50.50
C PHE A 750 6.59 -30.36 -51.45
N LEU A 751 6.77 -29.06 -51.60
CA LEU A 751 6.03 -28.27 -52.58
C LEU A 751 6.44 -28.59 -54.04
N ILE A 752 7.71 -28.85 -54.28
CA ILE A 752 8.22 -29.26 -55.58
C ILE A 752 7.73 -30.68 -55.93
N PHE A 753 7.65 -31.56 -54.96
CA PHE A 753 7.10 -32.92 -55.13
C PHE A 753 5.57 -32.89 -55.42
N LEU A 754 4.81 -32.01 -54.78
CA LEU A 754 3.37 -31.83 -55.06
C LEU A 754 3.11 -31.17 -56.42
N TYR A 755 3.96 -30.23 -56.85
CA TYR A 755 3.82 -29.55 -58.13
C TYR A 755 4.18 -30.41 -59.35
N ASN A 756 5.01 -31.44 -59.18
CA ASN A 756 5.44 -32.36 -60.24
C ASN A 756 4.57 -33.65 -60.31
N ASN A 757 3.60 -33.84 -59.41
CA ASN A 757 2.73 -35.05 -59.36
C ASN A 757 1.23 -34.74 -59.33
N ILE A 758 0.83 -33.49 -59.62
CA ILE A 758 -0.52 -33.05 -59.98
C ILE A 758 -0.46 -32.52 -61.43
#